data_0882434e82d693c3addcb3ac34c696b7
#
_entry.id   0882434e82d693c3addcb3ac34c696b7
#
_cell.length_a   1.000
_cell.length_b   1.000
_cell.length_c   1.000
_cell.angle_alpha   90.00
_cell.angle_beta   90.00
_cell.angle_gamma   90.00
#
_symmetry.space_group_name_H-M   'P 1'
#
loop_
_entity.id
_entity.type
_entity.pdbx_description
1 polymer ?
#
loop_
_entity_poly.entity_id
_entity_poly.type
_entity_poly.pdbx_seq_one_letter_code
_entity_poly.pdbx_strand_id
1 'polypeptide(L)'
;MAYKHIEKPVMKKDAMNLLLGKPVYVDDITSQDCLVVKVLRSPHAHALIEEIDVSKAQKIPGIEAVYTYKDVPQKRFTMAGQTSPEPSPYDRLILDQRVRFVGDAVAIVAGINEKVVDRALKIIKVKYQVLTPVLDFTKAKDNNILVHPEENWKSLCPVGADNHRNLVATDSSSQGDLEKVFASCDQVIERTYHTRANQQAMMETFRTYCEIDPYGRLHVISSTQIVFHCRRILANALDIPQSKIRVEKPRIGGGFGAKQTVVAEVYPAFVTWMTKKPSKMIYSRKESQIASTPRHEMQVTVKLGAMNDGTIRAMDVYTLSNSGAFGEHGPTTVGLSGHKSIPLYTNNLEAFKFSYDVVYTNCQAAGAYRGYGATQGLFAVESIVSEMAGILGIDPVVIREKNMVRQGQTMGAYYNEVAKACALDKCMEHAKKLFDWENKSKVRVLENGKIRSAGVAMAMQGSGISGVDVGSATLKLEDDGYYTLHIGAADMGTGCDTILAQMAAECLDCDVDHIVVFGADTDISPYDSGSYASSTTYVTGKAVEQACEKLKNNLCDLALQTFHCEKEDVEFTSQGVKNLKTNELLTLKELALKAMCGNNIETQVTVTHSSPFSPPPYMVGMVEIELDKETGQVDILDYVAVVDCGTVINTNLARVQTEGGLVQGIGMALYEDVQYTKRGAIPENSFMQYKIPTRLDMGKIRVEFESSYEPTGPFGAKSIGEIVINTPSPAIANAIYRATGKYLKDLPMTPEKILMAIDE
;
A
#
# COMPACT_ATOMS: atom_id res chain seq x y z
N MET A 1 15.03 -30.31 -3.74
CA MET A 1 13.94 -31.12 -3.11
C MET A 1 12.63 -30.38 -3.33
N ALA A 2 11.52 -31.09 -3.48
CA ALA A 2 10.21 -30.44 -3.55
C ALA A 2 9.83 -29.96 -2.12
N TYR A 3 9.33 -28.76 -2.01
CA TYR A 3 8.83 -28.22 -0.75
C TYR A 3 7.61 -29.00 -0.24
N LYS A 4 7.50 -29.11 1.09
CA LYS A 4 6.37 -29.77 1.77
C LYS A 4 5.17 -28.82 1.87
N HIS A 5 5.42 -27.57 2.24
CA HIS A 5 4.42 -26.53 2.49
C HIS A 5 4.51 -25.35 1.51
N ILE A 6 5.70 -24.96 1.07
CA ILE A 6 5.91 -23.87 0.10
C ILE A 6 5.39 -24.30 -1.27
N GLU A 7 4.87 -23.37 -2.07
CA GLU A 7 4.20 -23.61 -3.35
C GLU A 7 2.90 -24.43 -3.24
N LYS A 8 2.29 -24.45 -2.03
CA LYS A 8 1.04 -25.17 -1.77
C LYS A 8 -0.10 -24.22 -1.42
N PRO A 9 -1.36 -24.55 -1.78
CA PRO A 9 -2.54 -23.76 -1.46
C PRO A 9 -3.03 -24.04 -0.02
N VAL A 10 -2.19 -23.77 0.98
CA VAL A 10 -2.57 -23.95 2.38
C VAL A 10 -3.76 -23.04 2.72
N MET A 11 -4.76 -23.57 3.40
CA MET A 11 -5.94 -22.84 3.80
C MET A 11 -5.58 -21.74 4.80
N LYS A 12 -6.20 -20.57 4.66
CA LYS A 12 -5.99 -19.43 5.56
C LYS A 12 -6.35 -19.83 7.00
N LYS A 13 -5.45 -19.59 7.97
CA LYS A 13 -5.59 -20.05 9.37
C LYS A 13 -6.87 -19.56 10.06
N ASP A 14 -7.37 -18.41 9.71
CA ASP A 14 -8.58 -17.83 10.27
C ASP A 14 -9.85 -18.03 9.40
N ALA A 15 -9.76 -18.77 8.29
CA ALA A 15 -10.85 -18.91 7.32
C ALA A 15 -12.16 -19.41 7.97
N MET A 16 -12.09 -20.43 8.79
CA MET A 16 -13.28 -20.98 9.44
C MET A 16 -13.92 -20.01 10.42
N ASN A 17 -13.13 -19.27 11.20
CA ASN A 17 -13.65 -18.28 12.14
C ASN A 17 -14.36 -17.13 11.40
N LEU A 18 -13.80 -16.65 10.27
CA LEU A 18 -14.42 -15.63 9.46
C LEU A 18 -15.73 -16.12 8.82
N LEU A 19 -15.75 -17.34 8.28
CA LEU A 19 -16.95 -17.93 7.67
C LEU A 19 -18.06 -18.19 8.70
N LEU A 20 -17.71 -18.52 9.93
CA LEU A 20 -18.67 -18.73 11.03
C LEU A 20 -19.10 -17.43 11.71
N GLY A 21 -18.63 -16.27 11.27
CA GLY A 21 -18.99 -14.96 11.82
C GLY A 21 -18.55 -14.75 13.27
N LYS A 22 -17.39 -15.30 13.65
CA LYS A 22 -16.81 -15.04 14.98
C LYS A 22 -16.44 -13.56 15.12
N PRO A 23 -16.67 -12.93 16.29
CA PRO A 23 -16.32 -11.54 16.53
C PRO A 23 -14.79 -11.37 16.53
N VAL A 24 -14.27 -10.64 15.55
CA VAL A 24 -12.83 -10.48 15.33
C VAL A 24 -12.41 -9.08 14.89
N TYR A 25 -13.37 -8.22 14.52
CA TYR A 25 -13.11 -6.83 14.09
C TYR A 25 -13.25 -5.86 15.26
N VAL A 26 -12.73 -4.64 15.11
CA VAL A 26 -12.77 -3.61 16.18
C VAL A 26 -14.17 -3.43 16.78
N ASP A 27 -15.20 -3.35 15.94
CA ASP A 27 -16.56 -3.09 16.39
C ASP A 27 -17.18 -4.28 17.16
N ASP A 28 -16.68 -5.49 16.92
CA ASP A 28 -17.14 -6.71 17.59
C ASP A 28 -16.61 -6.82 19.03
N ILE A 29 -15.47 -6.20 19.33
CA ILE A 29 -14.74 -6.34 20.60
C ILE A 29 -14.79 -5.09 21.48
N THR A 30 -15.59 -4.09 21.12
CA THR A 30 -15.74 -2.86 21.90
C THR A 30 -16.66 -3.05 23.10
N SER A 31 -16.36 -2.35 24.23
CA SER A 31 -17.26 -2.29 25.38
C SER A 31 -18.59 -1.63 24.98
N GLN A 32 -19.69 -2.16 25.51
CA GLN A 32 -21.03 -1.59 25.27
C GLN A 32 -21.22 -0.20 25.92
N ASP A 33 -20.50 0.08 27.01
CA ASP A 33 -20.60 1.32 27.76
C ASP A 33 -19.56 2.38 27.33
N CYS A 34 -18.91 2.19 26.16
CA CYS A 34 -17.93 3.15 25.66
C CYS A 34 -18.60 4.40 25.07
N LEU A 35 -17.91 5.53 25.18
CA LEU A 35 -18.31 6.78 24.52
C LEU A 35 -18.21 6.63 23.00
N VAL A 36 -19.19 7.17 22.30
CA VAL A 36 -19.14 7.36 20.85
C VAL A 36 -18.52 8.70 20.54
N VAL A 37 -17.49 8.70 19.71
CA VAL A 37 -16.77 9.88 19.26
C VAL A 37 -17.12 10.19 17.81
N LYS A 38 -17.49 11.43 17.53
CA LYS A 38 -17.65 11.96 16.17
C LYS A 38 -17.00 13.34 16.05
N VAL A 39 -16.74 13.74 14.81
CA VAL A 39 -16.06 15.00 14.47
C VAL A 39 -17.00 15.91 13.69
N LEU A 40 -17.12 17.18 14.13
CA LEU A 40 -17.69 18.25 13.31
C LEU A 40 -16.71 18.57 12.19
N ARG A 41 -17.18 18.58 10.95
CA ARG A 41 -16.35 18.76 9.78
C ARG A 41 -16.60 20.10 9.10
N SER A 42 -15.52 20.71 8.59
CA SER A 42 -15.57 21.98 7.87
C SER A 42 -16.38 21.88 6.57
N PRO A 43 -17.30 22.84 6.32
CA PRO A 43 -17.95 23.01 5.03
C PRO A 43 -17.11 23.83 4.03
N HIS A 44 -15.97 24.39 4.47
CA HIS A 44 -15.12 25.28 3.69
C HIS A 44 -13.78 24.62 3.36
N ALA A 45 -13.29 24.85 2.16
CA ALA A 45 -11.99 24.35 1.70
C ALA A 45 -10.82 25.13 2.33
N HIS A 46 -11.01 26.42 2.65
CA HIS A 46 -10.02 27.24 3.30
C HIS A 46 -10.70 28.31 4.15
N ALA A 47 -10.50 28.27 5.46
CA ALA A 47 -11.06 29.27 6.36
C ALA A 47 -10.32 29.32 7.69
N LEU A 48 -10.45 30.45 8.41
CA LEU A 48 -10.08 30.57 9.82
C LEU A 48 -11.34 30.51 10.70
N ILE A 49 -11.27 29.77 11.78
CA ILE A 49 -12.32 29.76 12.81
C ILE A 49 -12.15 31.00 13.66
N GLU A 50 -13.03 32.01 13.47
CA GLU A 50 -13.05 33.21 14.31
C GLU A 50 -13.68 32.94 15.69
N GLU A 51 -14.77 32.17 15.68
CA GLU A 51 -15.50 31.83 16.91
C GLU A 51 -16.13 30.45 16.78
N ILE A 52 -16.12 29.70 17.87
CA ILE A 52 -16.82 28.42 17.99
C ILE A 52 -17.58 28.36 19.31
N ASP A 53 -18.90 28.28 19.24
CA ASP A 53 -19.80 28.16 20.41
C ASP A 53 -20.27 26.71 20.59
N VAL A 54 -19.70 26.05 21.58
CA VAL A 54 -20.03 24.66 21.97
C VAL A 54 -20.91 24.60 23.22
N SER A 55 -21.27 25.75 23.83
CA SER A 55 -21.91 25.84 25.13
C SER A 55 -23.24 25.13 25.26
N LYS A 56 -24.03 25.10 24.15
CA LYS A 56 -25.31 24.40 24.10
C LYS A 56 -25.10 22.88 23.89
N ALA A 57 -24.10 22.50 23.09
CA ALA A 57 -23.77 21.09 22.84
C ALA A 57 -23.32 20.41 24.13
N GLN A 58 -22.46 21.03 24.91
CA GLN A 58 -21.98 20.53 26.20
C GLN A 58 -23.09 20.27 27.23
N LYS A 59 -24.22 21.00 27.15
CA LYS A 59 -25.37 20.85 28.05
C LYS A 59 -26.36 19.76 27.66
N ILE A 60 -26.18 19.08 26.54
CA ILE A 60 -27.07 17.98 26.14
C ILE A 60 -26.85 16.79 27.07
N PRO A 61 -27.89 16.27 27.73
CA PRO A 61 -27.77 15.07 28.56
C PRO A 61 -27.20 13.90 27.76
N GLY A 62 -26.15 13.27 28.30
CA GLY A 62 -25.43 12.19 27.65
C GLY A 62 -24.21 12.63 26.81
N ILE A 63 -23.95 13.92 26.68
CA ILE A 63 -22.65 14.41 26.17
C ILE A 63 -21.65 14.42 27.33
N GLU A 64 -20.51 13.77 27.11
CA GLU A 64 -19.39 13.74 28.07
C GLU A 64 -18.43 14.90 27.85
N ALA A 65 -18.06 15.15 26.59
CA ALA A 65 -17.11 16.19 26.25
C ALA A 65 -17.31 16.75 24.83
N VAL A 66 -16.95 18.01 24.65
CA VAL A 66 -16.83 18.68 23.36
C VAL A 66 -15.50 19.44 23.37
N TYR A 67 -14.61 19.09 22.44
CA TYR A 67 -13.29 19.68 22.31
C TYR A 67 -13.14 20.47 21.02
N THR A 68 -12.40 21.57 21.08
CA THR A 68 -12.09 22.47 19.97
C THR A 68 -10.57 22.60 19.79
N TYR A 69 -10.12 23.38 18.82
CA TYR A 69 -8.69 23.65 18.61
C TYR A 69 -8.00 24.26 19.86
N LYS A 70 -8.75 24.83 20.80
CA LYS A 70 -8.24 25.41 22.05
C LYS A 70 -7.89 24.36 23.11
N ASP A 71 -8.43 23.16 22.97
CA ASP A 71 -8.38 22.09 23.98
C ASP A 71 -7.33 21.02 23.67
N VAL A 72 -6.72 21.06 22.48
CA VAL A 72 -5.77 20.06 21.99
C VAL A 72 -4.32 20.56 22.05
N PRO A 73 -3.32 19.64 22.11
CA PRO A 73 -1.92 20.02 22.03
C PRO A 73 -1.60 20.80 20.76
N GLN A 74 -0.80 21.87 20.88
CA GLN A 74 -0.40 22.74 19.77
C GLN A 74 0.92 22.29 19.09
N LYS A 75 1.26 21.03 19.22
CA LYS A 75 2.45 20.42 18.63
C LYS A 75 2.09 19.76 17.31
N ARG A 76 2.69 20.22 16.20
CA ARG A 76 2.45 19.65 14.91
C ARG A 76 3.07 18.26 14.78
N PHE A 77 2.36 17.38 14.09
CA PHE A 77 2.76 16.01 13.79
C PHE A 77 2.42 15.66 12.33
N THR A 78 2.82 14.49 11.87
CA THR A 78 2.35 13.90 10.60
C THR A 78 1.57 12.62 10.90
N MET A 79 0.58 12.30 10.07
CA MET A 79 -0.20 11.06 10.19
C MET A 79 0.37 9.90 9.36
N ALA A 80 1.38 10.16 8.53
CA ALA A 80 2.07 9.14 7.77
C ALA A 80 2.92 8.22 8.65
N GLY A 81 2.90 6.93 8.38
CA GLY A 81 3.65 5.96 9.16
C GLY A 81 4.62 5.16 8.30
N GLN A 82 5.90 5.55 8.31
CA GLN A 82 6.98 4.82 7.62
C GLN A 82 8.25 4.72 8.46
N THR A 83 8.87 5.83 8.81
CA THR A 83 10.15 5.85 9.53
C THR A 83 10.14 6.81 10.72
N SER A 84 11.30 7.10 11.29
CA SER A 84 11.47 8.15 12.29
C SER A 84 12.87 8.79 12.13
N PRO A 85 12.96 10.12 11.84
CA PRO A 85 11.82 10.99 11.56
C PRO A 85 11.09 10.61 10.29
N GLU A 86 9.81 10.99 10.20
CA GLU A 86 9.03 10.76 8.98
C GLU A 86 9.55 11.66 7.86
N PRO A 87 9.65 11.17 6.61
CA PRO A 87 10.05 11.99 5.46
C PRO A 87 9.00 13.05 5.08
N SER A 88 7.82 13.01 5.68
CA SER A 88 6.73 13.95 5.46
C SER A 88 6.84 15.17 6.37
N PRO A 89 6.36 16.36 5.95
CA PRO A 89 6.26 17.52 6.81
C PRO A 89 5.37 17.27 8.05
N TYR A 90 5.75 17.90 9.16
CA TYR A 90 4.98 17.97 10.40
C TYR A 90 4.07 19.19 10.31
N ASP A 91 2.91 19.01 9.71
CA ASP A 91 2.01 20.08 9.26
C ASP A 91 0.62 20.03 9.89
N ARG A 92 0.28 18.96 10.63
CA ARG A 92 -1.06 18.71 11.17
C ARG A 92 -1.11 18.92 12.70
N LEU A 93 -2.27 19.42 13.19
CA LEU A 93 -2.72 19.36 14.58
C LEU A 93 -3.92 18.41 14.69
N ILE A 94 -4.28 17.98 15.91
CA ILE A 94 -5.52 17.19 16.14
C ILE A 94 -6.75 17.97 15.68
N LEU A 95 -6.84 19.24 16.07
CA LEU A 95 -7.77 20.25 15.61
C LEU A 95 -6.98 21.55 15.40
N ASP A 96 -7.23 22.23 14.30
CA ASP A 96 -6.55 23.49 13.99
C ASP A 96 -7.56 24.65 13.87
N GLN A 97 -7.13 25.86 14.16
CA GLN A 97 -7.93 27.06 13.94
C GLN A 97 -8.13 27.31 12.42
N ARG A 98 -7.16 26.91 11.59
CA ARG A 98 -7.25 26.96 10.13
C ARG A 98 -7.75 25.62 9.60
N VAL A 99 -8.88 25.64 8.89
CA VAL A 99 -9.37 24.49 8.14
C VAL A 99 -8.87 24.60 6.69
N ARG A 100 -8.43 23.46 6.13
CA ARG A 100 -7.69 23.42 4.87
C ARG A 100 -8.35 22.64 3.75
N PHE A 101 -9.44 21.92 4.04
CA PHE A 101 -10.25 21.23 3.02
C PHE A 101 -11.69 21.03 3.50
N VAL A 102 -12.62 20.79 2.58
CA VAL A 102 -13.99 20.43 2.94
C VAL A 102 -14.02 19.02 3.54
N GLY A 103 -14.33 18.92 4.83
CA GLY A 103 -14.24 17.68 5.59
C GLY A 103 -13.17 17.69 6.69
N ASP A 104 -12.36 18.76 6.77
CA ASP A 104 -11.37 18.95 7.82
C ASP A 104 -12.01 18.99 9.23
N ALA A 105 -11.26 18.57 10.25
CA ALA A 105 -11.77 18.45 11.61
C ALA A 105 -11.89 19.81 12.30
N VAL A 106 -13.05 20.11 12.89
CA VAL A 106 -13.36 21.40 13.56
C VAL A 106 -13.58 21.22 15.05
N ALA A 107 -14.29 20.19 15.47
CA ALA A 107 -14.53 19.90 16.88
C ALA A 107 -14.74 18.39 17.07
N ILE A 108 -14.35 17.87 18.23
CA ILE A 108 -14.59 16.48 18.65
C ILE A 108 -15.74 16.49 19.65
N VAL A 109 -16.73 15.60 19.44
CA VAL A 109 -17.86 15.39 20.35
C VAL A 109 -17.87 13.96 20.82
N ALA A 110 -17.93 13.76 22.14
CA ALA A 110 -18.01 12.46 22.77
C ALA A 110 -19.27 12.35 23.64
N GLY A 111 -20.00 11.25 23.51
CA GLY A 111 -21.24 11.02 24.26
C GLY A 111 -21.63 9.55 24.30
N ILE A 112 -22.69 9.26 25.04
CA ILE A 112 -23.12 7.88 25.37
C ILE A 112 -23.65 7.06 24.18
N ASN A 113 -24.05 7.71 23.09
CA ASN A 113 -24.48 7.03 21.86
C ASN A 113 -24.49 7.99 20.67
N GLU A 114 -24.61 7.43 19.45
CA GLU A 114 -24.60 8.21 18.21
C GLU A 114 -25.71 9.28 18.14
N LYS A 115 -26.93 8.98 18.57
CA LYS A 115 -28.07 9.92 18.46
C LYS A 115 -27.80 11.20 19.27
N VAL A 116 -27.24 11.03 20.46
CA VAL A 116 -26.89 12.16 21.35
C VAL A 116 -25.77 12.98 20.74
N VAL A 117 -24.73 12.32 20.22
CA VAL A 117 -23.57 12.98 19.58
C VAL A 117 -24.00 13.72 18.31
N ASP A 118 -24.82 13.09 17.43
CA ASP A 118 -25.33 13.72 16.21
C ASP A 118 -26.19 14.96 16.50
N ARG A 119 -26.96 14.93 17.59
CA ARG A 119 -27.73 16.10 18.06
C ARG A 119 -26.79 17.23 18.50
N ALA A 120 -25.74 16.91 19.22
CA ALA A 120 -24.77 17.89 19.69
C ALA A 120 -24.01 18.54 18.51
N LEU A 121 -23.55 17.74 17.54
CA LEU A 121 -22.89 18.23 16.34
C LEU A 121 -23.71 19.29 15.58
N LYS A 122 -25.05 19.07 15.47
CA LYS A 122 -25.95 19.96 14.74
C LYS A 122 -26.15 21.33 15.38
N ILE A 123 -25.88 21.50 16.67
CA ILE A 123 -26.13 22.77 17.39
C ILE A 123 -24.87 23.56 17.70
N ILE A 124 -23.69 23.00 17.44
CA ILE A 124 -22.43 23.74 17.51
C ILE A 124 -22.46 24.83 16.44
N LYS A 125 -22.17 26.07 16.83
CA LYS A 125 -22.10 27.20 15.92
C LYS A 125 -20.65 27.58 15.69
N VAL A 126 -20.28 27.71 14.43
CA VAL A 126 -18.94 28.13 14.02
C VAL A 126 -19.04 29.36 13.13
N LYS A 127 -18.30 30.41 13.45
CA LYS A 127 -18.12 31.58 12.62
C LYS A 127 -16.78 31.44 11.91
N TYR A 128 -16.82 31.50 10.60
CA TYR A 128 -15.63 31.36 9.76
C TYR A 128 -15.30 32.66 9.04
N GLN A 129 -14.03 33.01 8.99
CA GLN A 129 -13.46 33.89 7.99
C GLN A 129 -13.06 33.01 6.80
N VAL A 130 -13.88 33.01 5.76
CA VAL A 130 -13.62 32.21 4.55
C VAL A 130 -12.50 32.82 3.75
N LEU A 131 -11.52 32.03 3.36
CA LEU A 131 -10.36 32.41 2.57
C LEU A 131 -10.46 31.82 1.15
N THR A 132 -9.69 32.39 0.24
CA THR A 132 -9.59 31.84 -1.11
C THR A 132 -8.84 30.51 -1.09
N PRO A 133 -9.41 29.41 -1.63
CA PRO A 133 -8.73 28.13 -1.69
C PRO A 133 -7.86 27.98 -2.94
N VAL A 134 -6.80 27.18 -2.84
CA VAL A 134 -6.01 26.67 -3.98
C VAL A 134 -6.51 25.25 -4.26
N LEU A 135 -7.31 25.06 -5.30
CA LEU A 135 -7.90 23.77 -5.67
C LEU A 135 -7.24 23.12 -6.89
N ASP A 136 -6.64 23.95 -7.77
CA ASP A 136 -5.93 23.50 -8.97
C ASP A 136 -4.45 23.29 -8.62
N PHE A 137 -4.02 22.04 -8.52
CA PHE A 137 -2.65 21.70 -8.12
C PHE A 137 -1.60 22.13 -9.16
N THR A 138 -1.98 22.30 -10.42
CA THR A 138 -1.08 22.79 -11.46
C THR A 138 -0.66 24.25 -11.27
N LYS A 139 -1.39 24.98 -10.41
CA LYS A 139 -1.15 26.37 -10.05
C LYS A 139 -0.77 26.58 -8.59
N ALA A 140 -0.52 25.47 -7.85
CA ALA A 140 -0.30 25.54 -6.43
C ALA A 140 1.14 25.90 -6.06
N LYS A 141 2.12 25.41 -6.82
CA LYS A 141 3.55 25.74 -6.62
C LYS A 141 3.76 27.25 -6.82
N ASP A 142 4.48 27.85 -5.89
CA ASP A 142 4.81 29.28 -5.88
C ASP A 142 3.58 30.21 -5.91
N ASN A 143 2.42 29.73 -5.47
CA ASN A 143 1.20 30.51 -5.36
C ASN A 143 1.27 31.47 -4.16
N ASN A 144 0.73 32.69 -4.32
CA ASN A 144 0.67 33.67 -3.25
C ASN A 144 -0.25 33.28 -2.09
N ILE A 145 -1.18 32.36 -2.32
CA ILE A 145 -2.06 31.80 -1.29
C ILE A 145 -1.37 30.57 -0.72
N LEU A 146 -0.99 30.63 0.56
CA LEU A 146 -0.31 29.55 1.25
C LEU A 146 -1.31 28.66 1.99
N VAL A 147 -1.18 27.36 1.80
CA VAL A 147 -1.98 26.36 2.53
C VAL A 147 -1.48 26.25 3.99
N HIS A 148 -0.17 26.35 4.19
CA HIS A 148 0.52 26.30 5.49
C HIS A 148 1.40 27.53 5.72
N PRO A 149 0.84 28.71 6.08
CA PRO A 149 1.64 29.89 6.39
C PRO A 149 2.25 29.89 7.80
N GLU A 150 1.98 28.86 8.62
CA GLU A 150 2.34 28.83 10.03
C GLU A 150 3.84 28.62 10.25
N GLU A 151 4.45 29.41 11.14
CA GLU A 151 5.88 29.34 11.49
C GLU A 151 6.29 28.03 12.21
N ASN A 152 5.34 27.36 12.86
CA ASN A 152 5.60 26.07 13.54
C ASN A 152 5.47 24.84 12.61
N TRP A 153 5.23 25.07 11.32
CA TRP A 153 5.41 24.04 10.27
C TRP A 153 6.89 23.65 10.17
N LYS A 154 7.19 22.37 9.92
CA LYS A 154 8.56 21.91 9.77
C LYS A 154 8.65 20.63 8.95
N SER A 155 9.76 20.47 8.25
CA SER A 155 10.21 19.21 7.66
C SER A 155 11.49 18.77 8.38
N LEU A 156 11.56 17.51 8.78
CA LEU A 156 12.72 16.98 9.51
C LEU A 156 13.67 16.17 8.59
N CYS A 157 13.25 15.91 7.36
CA CYS A 157 14.04 15.23 6.35
C CYS A 157 14.31 16.16 5.16
N PRO A 158 15.46 16.01 4.46
CA PRO A 158 15.81 16.85 3.31
C PRO A 158 15.08 16.42 2.02
N VAL A 159 13.77 16.57 2.01
CA VAL A 159 12.90 16.20 0.88
C VAL A 159 12.59 17.37 -0.06
N GLY A 160 13.25 18.52 0.11
CA GLY A 160 12.98 19.73 -0.68
C GLY A 160 11.65 20.42 -0.33
N ALA A 161 11.14 20.19 0.88
CA ALA A 161 9.89 20.80 1.35
C ALA A 161 10.05 22.28 1.67
N ASP A 162 9.07 23.11 1.24
CA ASP A 162 9.01 24.54 1.49
C ASP A 162 7.55 25.03 1.52
N ASN A 163 7.03 25.33 2.72
CA ASN A 163 5.64 25.77 2.88
C ASN A 163 5.36 27.15 2.26
N HIS A 164 6.37 28.02 2.12
CA HIS A 164 6.22 29.32 1.46
C HIS A 164 6.10 29.23 -0.05
N ARG A 165 6.37 28.05 -0.61
CA ARG A 165 6.20 27.72 -2.03
C ARG A 165 5.05 26.74 -2.28
N ASN A 166 4.28 26.38 -1.24
CA ASN A 166 3.34 25.27 -1.26
C ASN A 166 3.97 23.94 -1.71
N LEU A 167 5.26 23.70 -1.41
CA LEU A 167 5.96 22.47 -1.72
C LEU A 167 5.99 21.52 -0.51
N VAL A 168 5.54 20.30 -0.72
CA VAL A 168 5.67 19.15 0.20
C VAL A 168 7.02 18.45 -0.01
N ALA A 169 7.42 18.31 -1.27
CA ALA A 169 8.70 17.73 -1.66
C ALA A 169 9.07 18.10 -3.10
N THR A 170 10.36 18.05 -3.40
CA THR A 170 10.90 18.12 -4.76
C THR A 170 12.23 17.37 -4.80
N ASP A 171 12.49 16.63 -5.87
CA ASP A 171 13.76 15.92 -6.08
C ASP A 171 13.99 15.62 -7.55
N SER A 172 15.22 15.26 -7.91
CA SER A 172 15.59 14.85 -9.25
C SER A 172 16.77 13.86 -9.27
N SER A 173 16.75 12.95 -10.23
CA SER A 173 17.84 12.02 -10.52
C SER A 173 18.05 11.92 -12.02
N SER A 174 19.29 11.69 -12.48
CA SER A 174 19.59 11.55 -13.89
C SER A 174 20.85 10.70 -14.12
N GLN A 175 20.93 10.15 -15.31
CA GLN A 175 22.10 9.40 -15.77
C GLN A 175 22.30 9.64 -17.27
N GLY A 176 23.53 9.79 -17.73
CA GLY A 176 23.89 10.01 -19.13
C GLY A 176 23.69 11.45 -19.59
N ASP A 177 24.04 11.73 -20.86
CA ASP A 177 23.84 13.01 -21.52
C ASP A 177 22.51 13.00 -22.30
N LEU A 178 21.43 13.41 -21.62
CA LEU A 178 20.07 13.28 -22.11
C LEU A 178 19.86 14.04 -23.43
N GLU A 179 20.33 15.28 -23.53
CA GLU A 179 20.16 16.11 -24.71
C GLU A 179 20.88 15.53 -25.93
N LYS A 180 22.10 15.06 -25.74
CA LYS A 180 22.89 14.42 -26.79
C LYS A 180 22.22 13.14 -27.29
N VAL A 181 21.67 12.32 -26.39
CA VAL A 181 21.00 11.08 -26.76
C VAL A 181 19.69 11.37 -27.48
N PHE A 182 18.86 12.31 -26.99
CA PHE A 182 17.64 12.72 -27.73
C PHE A 182 17.94 13.23 -29.12
N ALA A 183 19.00 14.06 -29.29
CA ALA A 183 19.41 14.59 -30.60
C ALA A 183 19.85 13.49 -31.59
N SER A 184 20.19 12.30 -31.12
CA SER A 184 20.61 11.15 -31.91
C SER A 184 19.50 10.12 -32.14
N CYS A 185 18.28 10.34 -31.60
CA CYS A 185 17.12 9.49 -31.81
C CYS A 185 16.43 9.83 -33.14
N ASP A 186 15.91 8.82 -33.83
CA ASP A 186 15.11 9.02 -35.05
C ASP A 186 13.70 9.57 -34.76
N GLN A 187 13.13 9.17 -33.62
CA GLN A 187 11.83 9.60 -33.14
C GLN A 187 11.93 10.09 -31.71
N VAL A 188 11.33 11.28 -31.45
CA VAL A 188 11.20 11.84 -30.09
C VAL A 188 9.77 12.34 -29.93
N ILE A 189 9.09 11.85 -28.90
CA ILE A 189 7.73 12.29 -28.56
C ILE A 189 7.66 12.71 -27.10
N GLU A 190 6.82 13.68 -26.78
CA GLU A 190 6.56 14.15 -25.42
C GLU A 190 5.06 14.21 -25.18
N ARG A 191 4.61 13.67 -24.02
CA ARG A 191 3.20 13.63 -23.65
C ARG A 191 3.04 13.84 -22.15
N THR A 192 1.95 14.50 -21.79
CA THR A 192 1.52 14.64 -20.39
C THR A 192 0.28 13.79 -20.16
N TYR A 193 0.36 12.92 -19.15
CA TYR A 193 -0.71 12.04 -18.72
C TYR A 193 -1.27 12.50 -17.39
N HIS A 194 -2.59 12.36 -17.18
CA HIS A 194 -3.25 12.78 -15.96
C HIS A 194 -3.97 11.59 -15.32
N THR A 195 -3.70 11.34 -14.04
CA THR A 195 -4.37 10.33 -13.25
C THR A 195 -5.12 10.99 -12.11
N ARG A 196 -6.42 10.76 -12.02
CA ARG A 196 -7.26 11.28 -10.94
C ARG A 196 -6.98 10.59 -9.61
N ALA A 197 -7.36 11.25 -8.53
CA ALA A 197 -7.45 10.61 -7.23
C ALA A 197 -8.55 9.52 -7.25
N ASN A 198 -8.32 8.41 -6.56
CA ASN A 198 -9.32 7.38 -6.34
C ASN A 198 -9.22 6.80 -4.93
N GLN A 199 -10.34 6.32 -4.40
CA GLN A 199 -10.48 5.84 -3.02
C GLN A 199 -10.11 4.36 -2.90
N GLN A 200 -9.50 3.97 -1.78
CA GLN A 200 -9.17 2.55 -1.50
C GLN A 200 -10.42 1.69 -1.35
N ALA A 201 -11.54 2.27 -0.99
CA ALA A 201 -12.87 1.67 -0.94
C ALA A 201 -12.95 0.34 -0.16
N MET A 202 -12.08 0.15 0.86
CA MET A 202 -12.06 -1.05 1.69
C MET A 202 -13.45 -1.30 2.32
N MET A 203 -13.83 -2.57 2.46
CA MET A 203 -15.13 -2.97 3.03
C MET A 203 -15.29 -2.45 4.46
N GLU A 204 -14.29 -2.67 5.31
CA GLU A 204 -14.22 -2.11 6.65
C GLU A 204 -13.70 -0.67 6.59
N THR A 205 -14.53 0.29 7.00
CA THR A 205 -14.14 1.70 7.17
C THR A 205 -13.12 1.87 8.29
N PHE A 206 -12.57 3.07 8.50
CA PHE A 206 -11.67 3.34 9.62
C PHE A 206 -12.39 3.16 10.96
N ARG A 207 -11.78 2.42 11.89
CA ARG A 207 -12.35 2.07 13.19
C ARG A 207 -11.27 1.98 14.26
N THR A 208 -11.58 2.57 15.41
CA THR A 208 -10.67 2.55 16.56
C THR A 208 -11.49 2.56 17.85
N TYR A 209 -11.08 1.74 18.80
CA TYR A 209 -11.54 1.72 20.17
C TYR A 209 -10.36 2.00 21.09
N CYS A 210 -10.58 2.79 22.14
CA CYS A 210 -9.56 3.17 23.11
C CYS A 210 -10.10 3.01 24.54
N GLU A 211 -9.22 2.56 25.44
CA GLU A 211 -9.50 2.46 26.88
C GLU A 211 -8.24 2.76 27.69
N ILE A 212 -8.37 2.97 28.99
CA ILE A 212 -7.23 3.03 29.90
C ILE A 212 -7.04 1.66 30.52
N ASP A 213 -5.85 1.08 30.33
CA ASP A 213 -5.51 -0.22 30.87
C ASP A 213 -5.31 -0.19 32.41
N PRO A 214 -5.23 -1.36 33.10
CA PRO A 214 -5.03 -1.39 34.54
C PRO A 214 -3.74 -0.71 35.04
N TYR A 215 -2.79 -0.45 34.14
CA TYR A 215 -1.53 0.26 34.45
C TYR A 215 -1.60 1.76 34.17
N GLY A 216 -2.78 2.28 33.82
CA GLY A 216 -3.01 3.71 33.52
C GLY A 216 -2.46 4.14 32.16
N ARG A 217 -2.25 3.20 31.23
CA ARG A 217 -1.80 3.47 29.87
C ARG A 217 -3.00 3.53 28.92
N LEU A 218 -2.85 4.28 27.85
CA LEU A 218 -3.80 4.29 26.75
C LEU A 218 -3.65 3.02 25.91
N HIS A 219 -4.64 2.14 25.93
CA HIS A 219 -4.73 0.98 25.07
C HIS A 219 -5.61 1.31 23.86
N VAL A 220 -5.04 1.19 22.68
CA VAL A 220 -5.66 1.53 21.38
C VAL A 220 -5.82 0.25 20.57
N ILE A 221 -7.06 -0.13 20.29
CA ILE A 221 -7.40 -1.26 19.42
C ILE A 221 -7.88 -0.67 18.11
N SER A 222 -7.08 -0.81 17.06
CA SER A 222 -7.36 -0.18 15.78
C SER A 222 -7.17 -1.10 14.59
N SER A 223 -7.97 -0.87 13.57
CA SER A 223 -7.85 -1.47 12.26
C SER A 223 -6.71 -0.78 11.49
N THR A 224 -5.47 -0.96 11.97
CA THR A 224 -4.25 -0.31 11.45
C THR A 224 -3.25 -1.31 10.87
N GLN A 225 -2.53 -0.91 9.80
CA GLN A 225 -1.44 -1.70 9.20
C GLN A 225 -0.09 -1.52 9.94
N ILE A 226 0.01 -0.55 10.88
CA ILE A 226 1.26 0.04 11.36
C ILE A 226 1.25 0.26 12.88
N VAL A 227 1.03 -0.78 13.70
CA VAL A 227 0.85 -0.61 15.16
C VAL A 227 1.96 0.18 15.85
N PHE A 228 3.24 -0.03 15.48
CA PHE A 228 4.38 0.67 16.09
C PHE A 228 4.45 2.13 15.65
N HIS A 229 4.21 2.43 14.39
CA HIS A 229 4.13 3.81 13.91
C HIS A 229 2.89 4.52 14.46
N CYS A 230 1.74 3.83 14.53
CA CYS A 230 0.53 4.36 15.16
C CYS A 230 0.81 4.80 16.61
N ARG A 231 1.47 3.95 17.41
CA ARG A 231 1.90 4.30 18.78
C ARG A 231 2.75 5.57 18.81
N ARG A 232 3.75 5.68 17.92
CA ARG A 232 4.63 6.85 17.83
C ARG A 232 3.88 8.12 17.43
N ILE A 233 3.02 8.03 16.43
CA ILE A 233 2.22 9.16 15.93
C ILE A 233 1.25 9.64 17.01
N LEU A 234 0.56 8.74 17.69
CA LEU A 234 -0.33 9.08 18.80
C LEU A 234 0.43 9.74 19.96
N ALA A 235 1.63 9.25 20.30
CA ALA A 235 2.48 9.86 21.31
C ALA A 235 2.86 11.31 20.93
N ASN A 236 3.20 11.55 19.66
CA ASN A 236 3.49 12.90 19.16
C ASN A 236 2.25 13.80 19.16
N ALA A 237 1.11 13.29 18.70
CA ALA A 237 -0.13 14.06 18.62
C ALA A 237 -0.70 14.44 20.00
N LEU A 238 -0.63 13.51 20.96
CA LEU A 238 -1.10 13.71 22.34
C LEU A 238 -0.07 14.39 23.23
N ASP A 239 1.16 14.55 22.76
CA ASP A 239 2.33 15.05 23.52
C ASP A 239 2.57 14.26 24.81
N ILE A 240 2.55 12.93 24.74
CA ILE A 240 2.80 12.01 25.85
C ILE A 240 3.87 10.98 25.49
N PRO A 241 4.56 10.36 26.47
CA PRO A 241 5.55 9.32 26.17
C PRO A 241 4.94 8.08 25.48
N GLN A 242 5.66 7.47 24.54
CA GLN A 242 5.25 6.22 23.88
C GLN A 242 4.97 5.09 24.88
N SER A 243 5.69 5.05 26.01
CA SER A 243 5.48 4.06 27.08
C SER A 243 4.09 4.12 27.73
N LYS A 244 3.36 5.21 27.50
CA LYS A 244 1.97 5.36 27.96
C LYS A 244 0.94 4.88 26.97
N ILE A 245 1.36 4.28 25.85
CA ILE A 245 0.47 3.84 24.78
C ILE A 245 0.81 2.38 24.41
N ARG A 246 -0.23 1.54 24.37
CA ARG A 246 -0.22 0.23 23.72
C ARG A 246 -1.14 0.29 22.51
N VAL A 247 -0.72 -0.26 21.38
CA VAL A 247 -1.54 -0.39 20.17
C VAL A 247 -1.63 -1.85 19.78
N GLU A 248 -2.85 -2.32 19.58
CA GLU A 248 -3.17 -3.68 19.18
C GLU A 248 -4.05 -3.65 17.92
N LYS A 249 -3.80 -4.61 17.03
CA LYS A 249 -4.54 -4.81 15.80
C LYS A 249 -5.42 -6.04 15.88
N PRO A 250 -6.75 -5.93 15.79
CA PRO A 250 -7.64 -7.07 15.58
C PRO A 250 -7.63 -7.49 14.10
N ARG A 251 -8.57 -8.30 13.64
CA ARG A 251 -8.75 -8.56 12.20
C ARG A 251 -9.07 -7.26 11.45
N ILE A 252 -8.50 -7.10 10.25
CA ILE A 252 -8.68 -5.93 9.40
C ILE A 252 -9.44 -6.33 8.14
N GLY A 253 -10.54 -5.62 7.86
CA GLY A 253 -11.40 -5.83 6.68
C GLY A 253 -10.98 -5.05 5.45
N GLY A 254 -9.71 -5.19 5.06
CA GLY A 254 -9.06 -4.48 3.96
C GLY A 254 -8.38 -3.20 4.41
N GLY A 255 -7.26 -2.87 3.75
CA GLY A 255 -6.48 -1.67 4.02
C GLY A 255 -6.03 -0.99 2.72
N PHE A 256 -5.39 -1.74 1.84
CA PHE A 256 -4.88 -1.28 0.54
C PHE A 256 -3.95 -0.06 0.62
N GLY A 257 -3.33 0.18 1.79
CA GLY A 257 -2.53 1.36 2.09
C GLY A 257 -3.26 2.46 2.87
N ALA A 258 -4.60 2.53 2.84
CA ALA A 258 -5.35 3.56 3.58
C ALA A 258 -5.05 3.56 5.09
N LYS A 259 -4.88 2.38 5.66
CA LYS A 259 -4.65 2.16 7.10
C LYS A 259 -3.15 2.18 7.48
N GLN A 260 -2.30 2.64 6.56
CA GLN A 260 -0.91 3.04 6.81
C GLN A 260 -0.82 4.50 7.30
N THR A 261 -1.93 5.21 7.32
CA THR A 261 -2.08 6.58 7.85
C THR A 261 -2.95 6.53 9.10
N VAL A 262 -2.60 7.29 10.14
CA VAL A 262 -3.38 7.41 11.38
C VAL A 262 -4.54 8.37 11.15
N VAL A 263 -5.66 7.86 10.64
CA VAL A 263 -6.81 8.69 10.19
C VAL A 263 -7.85 8.93 11.29
N ALA A 264 -8.33 7.86 11.93
CA ALA A 264 -9.39 7.93 12.92
C ALA A 264 -8.88 7.84 14.36
N GLU A 265 -7.73 7.24 14.55
CA GLU A 265 -7.17 6.83 15.85
C GLU A 265 -6.97 7.99 16.82
N VAL A 266 -6.53 9.13 16.32
CA VAL A 266 -6.16 10.28 17.13
C VAL A 266 -7.34 10.86 17.94
N TYR A 267 -8.56 10.78 17.40
CA TYR A 267 -9.74 11.36 18.03
C TYR A 267 -10.22 10.60 19.28
N PRO A 268 -10.52 9.27 19.20
CA PRO A 268 -10.89 8.51 20.39
C PRO A 268 -9.72 8.37 21.37
N ALA A 269 -8.47 8.31 20.89
CA ALA A 269 -7.28 8.30 21.72
C ALA A 269 -7.20 9.58 22.60
N PHE A 270 -7.42 10.76 22.00
CA PHE A 270 -7.47 12.03 22.72
C PHE A 270 -8.62 12.06 23.73
N VAL A 271 -9.84 11.68 23.32
CA VAL A 271 -11.01 11.63 24.21
C VAL A 271 -10.78 10.71 25.39
N THR A 272 -10.32 9.48 25.17
CA THR A 272 -10.05 8.52 26.24
C THR A 272 -8.93 9.00 27.16
N TRP A 273 -7.87 9.61 26.61
CA TRP A 273 -6.79 10.17 27.43
C TRP A 273 -7.26 11.29 28.35
N MET A 274 -8.14 12.16 27.87
CA MET A 274 -8.69 13.28 28.63
C MET A 274 -9.75 12.86 29.64
N THR A 275 -10.72 12.05 29.22
CA THR A 275 -11.86 11.66 30.06
C THR A 275 -11.59 10.48 30.97
N LYS A 276 -10.57 9.68 30.69
CA LYS A 276 -10.28 8.38 31.32
C LYS A 276 -11.39 7.34 31.13
N LYS A 277 -12.31 7.57 30.21
CA LYS A 277 -13.40 6.65 29.84
C LYS A 277 -13.10 5.98 28.51
N PRO A 278 -13.54 4.72 28.32
CA PRO A 278 -13.39 4.07 27.03
C PRO A 278 -14.18 4.82 25.96
N SER A 279 -13.64 4.89 24.75
CA SER A 279 -14.30 5.55 23.64
C SER A 279 -14.03 4.85 22.30
N LYS A 280 -14.95 5.01 21.36
CA LYS A 280 -14.80 4.47 20.00
C LYS A 280 -15.16 5.48 18.93
N MET A 281 -14.50 5.37 17.79
CA MET A 281 -14.84 6.07 16.57
C MET A 281 -14.92 5.10 15.40
N ILE A 282 -16.03 5.16 14.68
CA ILE A 282 -16.30 4.35 13.49
C ILE A 282 -16.70 5.32 12.38
N TYR A 283 -15.88 5.41 11.32
CA TYR A 283 -16.23 6.23 10.17
C TYR A 283 -17.40 5.58 9.40
N SER A 284 -18.38 6.38 9.08
CA SER A 284 -19.34 6.05 8.03
C SER A 284 -18.62 5.96 6.67
N ARG A 285 -19.28 5.36 5.67
CA ARG A 285 -18.76 5.36 4.30
C ARG A 285 -18.51 6.79 3.79
N LYS A 286 -19.41 7.71 4.08
CA LYS A 286 -19.28 9.12 3.74
C LYS A 286 -18.01 9.73 4.36
N GLU A 287 -17.77 9.51 5.65
CA GLU A 287 -16.55 10.02 6.31
C GLU A 287 -15.30 9.40 5.72
N SER A 288 -15.32 8.10 5.40
CA SER A 288 -14.21 7.43 4.71
C SER A 288 -13.93 8.03 3.34
N GLN A 289 -14.93 8.55 2.62
CA GLN A 289 -14.74 9.18 1.32
C GLN A 289 -14.19 10.61 1.44
N ILE A 290 -14.66 11.42 2.40
CA ILE A 290 -14.37 12.85 2.47
C ILE A 290 -13.26 13.24 3.46
N ALA A 291 -12.85 12.33 4.34
CA ALA A 291 -11.92 12.64 5.44
C ALA A 291 -10.84 11.57 5.66
N SER A 292 -10.56 10.76 4.65
CA SER A 292 -9.43 9.83 4.58
C SER A 292 -8.35 10.37 3.63
N THR A 293 -7.49 9.49 3.14
CA THR A 293 -6.36 9.83 2.27
C THR A 293 -6.40 9.00 0.97
N PRO A 294 -7.09 9.47 -0.09
CA PRO A 294 -7.15 8.81 -1.39
C PRO A 294 -5.80 8.76 -2.09
N ARG A 295 -5.72 8.08 -3.25
CA ARG A 295 -4.56 8.09 -4.13
C ARG A 295 -4.21 9.52 -4.57
N HIS A 296 -2.93 9.82 -4.68
CA HIS A 296 -2.43 11.07 -5.25
C HIS A 296 -2.92 11.28 -6.69
N GLU A 297 -3.54 12.42 -6.96
CA GLU A 297 -3.75 12.93 -8.31
C GLU A 297 -2.41 13.40 -8.86
N MET A 298 -2.06 12.99 -10.10
CA MET A 298 -0.77 13.31 -10.70
C MET A 298 -0.90 13.70 -12.17
N GLN A 299 -0.06 14.64 -12.59
CA GLN A 299 0.33 14.83 -13.98
C GLN A 299 1.73 14.30 -14.19
N VAL A 300 1.90 13.38 -15.14
CA VAL A 300 3.19 12.77 -15.47
C VAL A 300 3.53 13.12 -16.92
N THR A 301 4.54 13.94 -17.12
CA THR A 301 5.06 14.29 -18.44
C THR A 301 6.22 13.36 -18.77
N VAL A 302 6.14 12.68 -19.90
CA VAL A 302 7.17 11.76 -20.38
C VAL A 302 7.63 12.21 -21.75
N LYS A 303 8.95 12.39 -21.91
CA LYS A 303 9.64 12.56 -23.20
C LYS A 303 10.41 11.29 -23.49
N LEU A 304 10.15 10.66 -24.64
CA LEU A 304 10.71 9.35 -25.03
C LEU A 304 11.44 9.48 -26.37
N GLY A 305 12.69 9.01 -26.42
CA GLY A 305 13.49 8.94 -27.62
C GLY A 305 13.78 7.50 -28.04
N ALA A 306 13.50 7.19 -29.32
CA ALA A 306 13.74 5.86 -29.89
C ALA A 306 14.32 5.93 -31.29
N MET A 307 14.95 4.83 -31.73
CA MET A 307 15.38 4.60 -33.09
C MET A 307 14.22 4.00 -33.93
N ASN A 308 14.31 4.09 -35.24
CA ASN A 308 13.28 3.53 -36.16
C ASN A 308 13.10 2.01 -36.02
N ASP A 309 14.08 1.30 -35.47
CA ASP A 309 14.00 -0.12 -35.19
C ASP A 309 13.34 -0.45 -33.82
N GLY A 310 12.83 0.58 -33.12
CA GLY A 310 12.16 0.45 -31.84
C GLY A 310 13.11 0.42 -30.61
N THR A 311 14.42 0.68 -30.79
CA THR A 311 15.35 0.77 -29.66
C THR A 311 15.10 2.06 -28.89
N ILE A 312 14.68 1.97 -27.63
CA ILE A 312 14.47 3.11 -26.72
C ILE A 312 15.82 3.50 -26.08
N ARG A 313 16.26 4.74 -26.29
CA ARG A 313 17.57 5.23 -25.85
C ARG A 313 17.54 6.29 -24.76
N ALA A 314 16.49 7.11 -24.74
CA ALA A 314 16.38 8.20 -23.77
C ALA A 314 14.97 8.34 -23.23
N MET A 315 14.88 8.72 -21.93
CA MET A 315 13.62 8.97 -21.27
C MET A 315 13.75 10.10 -20.24
N ASP A 316 12.89 11.14 -20.33
CA ASP A 316 12.74 12.18 -19.31
C ASP A 316 11.32 12.10 -18.73
N VAL A 317 11.23 11.96 -17.40
CA VAL A 317 9.95 11.84 -16.69
C VAL A 317 9.87 12.94 -15.64
N TYR A 318 8.84 13.77 -15.73
CA TYR A 318 8.51 14.76 -14.72
C TYR A 318 7.13 14.48 -14.13
N THR A 319 7.03 14.42 -12.80
CA THR A 319 5.78 14.19 -12.09
C THR A 319 5.41 15.38 -11.22
N LEU A 320 4.25 15.99 -11.47
CA LEU A 320 3.60 16.95 -10.58
C LEU A 320 2.47 16.25 -9.83
N SER A 321 2.48 16.32 -8.50
CA SER A 321 1.52 15.60 -7.65
C SER A 321 0.79 16.51 -6.69
N ASN A 322 -0.53 16.28 -6.56
CA ASN A 322 -1.39 16.90 -5.58
C ASN A 322 -1.35 16.14 -4.25
N SER A 323 -0.74 16.71 -3.22
CA SER A 323 -0.78 16.15 -1.85
C SER A 323 -2.04 16.52 -1.08
N GLY A 324 -2.83 17.47 -1.59
CA GLY A 324 -3.95 18.02 -0.85
C GLY A 324 -3.50 18.88 0.32
N ALA A 325 -4.31 18.93 1.36
CA ALA A 325 -4.15 19.84 2.50
C ALA A 325 -2.98 19.50 3.44
N PHE A 326 -2.40 18.30 3.33
CA PHE A 326 -1.31 17.84 4.19
C PHE A 326 -0.31 16.99 3.41
N GLY A 327 0.94 16.97 3.85
CA GLY A 327 2.04 16.30 3.16
C GLY A 327 1.94 14.78 3.16
N GLU A 328 1.47 14.20 4.25
CA GLU A 328 1.23 12.76 4.45
C GLU A 328 2.34 11.89 3.81
N HIS A 329 1.98 11.01 2.86
CA HIS A 329 2.90 10.13 2.16
C HIS A 329 3.50 10.74 0.86
N GLY A 330 3.25 12.03 0.58
CA GLY A 330 3.63 12.69 -0.69
C GLY A 330 5.08 12.48 -1.10
N PRO A 331 6.09 12.78 -0.24
CA PRO A 331 7.50 12.68 -0.63
C PRO A 331 7.90 11.28 -1.12
N THR A 332 7.42 10.23 -0.47
CA THR A 332 7.78 8.85 -0.79
C THR A 332 6.94 8.25 -1.91
N THR A 333 5.65 8.60 -1.98
CA THR A 333 4.74 8.12 -3.02
C THR A 333 5.19 8.57 -4.41
N VAL A 334 5.49 9.86 -4.55
CA VAL A 334 5.70 10.46 -5.87
C VAL A 334 7.04 10.04 -6.47
N GLY A 335 8.08 9.86 -5.66
CA GLY A 335 9.35 9.31 -6.11
C GLY A 335 9.24 7.96 -6.81
N LEU A 336 8.27 7.13 -6.41
CA LEU A 336 8.09 5.82 -7.04
C LEU A 336 7.46 5.89 -8.44
N SER A 337 6.90 7.02 -8.86
CA SER A 337 6.36 7.16 -10.22
C SER A 337 7.45 7.00 -11.30
N GLY A 338 8.64 7.53 -11.07
CA GLY A 338 9.80 7.34 -11.96
C GLY A 338 10.61 6.08 -11.64
N HIS A 339 10.91 5.86 -10.35
CA HIS A 339 11.78 4.74 -9.92
C HIS A 339 11.16 3.34 -10.13
N LYS A 340 9.89 3.24 -10.52
CA LYS A 340 9.23 1.96 -10.84
C LYS A 340 8.77 1.85 -12.29
N SER A 341 8.90 2.91 -13.09
CA SER A 341 8.50 2.89 -14.50
C SER A 341 9.69 2.91 -15.45
N ILE A 342 10.65 3.81 -15.26
CA ILE A 342 11.85 3.92 -16.10
C ILE A 342 12.70 2.62 -16.11
N PRO A 343 12.94 1.95 -14.96
CA PRO A 343 13.82 0.78 -14.92
C PRO A 343 13.35 -0.42 -15.74
N LEU A 344 12.06 -0.50 -16.07
CA LEU A 344 11.54 -1.55 -16.96
C LEU A 344 12.24 -1.55 -18.32
N TYR A 345 12.75 -0.40 -18.77
CA TYR A 345 13.36 -0.20 -20.08
C TYR A 345 14.89 -0.10 -20.04
N THR A 346 15.52 -0.60 -18.97
CA THR A 346 16.97 -0.51 -18.73
C THR A 346 17.81 -1.11 -19.87
N ASN A 347 17.31 -2.11 -20.62
CA ASN A 347 18.13 -2.89 -21.54
C ASN A 347 18.91 -2.04 -22.57
N ASN A 348 18.27 -1.00 -23.12
CA ASN A 348 18.86 -0.17 -24.16
C ASN A 348 18.93 1.33 -23.75
N LEU A 349 18.51 1.67 -22.53
CA LEU A 349 18.41 3.04 -22.07
C LEU A 349 19.83 3.62 -21.79
N GLU A 350 20.25 4.61 -22.58
CA GLU A 350 21.57 5.26 -22.46
C GLU A 350 21.52 6.47 -21.53
N ALA A 351 20.39 7.18 -21.49
CA ALA A 351 20.20 8.35 -20.64
C ALA A 351 18.78 8.45 -20.11
N PHE A 352 18.66 8.86 -18.86
CA PHE A 352 17.37 9.20 -18.28
C PHE A 352 17.47 10.41 -17.35
N LYS A 353 16.34 11.08 -17.17
CA LYS A 353 16.09 12.01 -16.08
C LYS A 353 14.73 11.71 -15.46
N PHE A 354 14.67 11.78 -14.15
CA PHE A 354 13.44 11.77 -13.38
C PHE A 354 13.43 12.95 -12.43
N SER A 355 12.34 13.70 -12.40
CA SER A 355 12.17 14.79 -11.45
C SER A 355 10.69 14.89 -11.03
N TYR A 356 10.45 15.44 -9.83
CA TYR A 356 9.10 15.60 -9.35
C TYR A 356 8.93 16.80 -8.42
N ASP A 357 7.69 17.30 -8.37
CA ASP A 357 7.21 18.26 -7.39
C ASP A 357 5.93 17.72 -6.73
N VAL A 358 5.83 17.82 -5.42
CA VAL A 358 4.64 17.51 -4.64
C VAL A 358 4.12 18.80 -4.02
N VAL A 359 2.86 19.14 -4.27
CA VAL A 359 2.32 20.44 -3.88
C VAL A 359 1.15 20.33 -2.91
N TYR A 360 1.05 21.33 -2.02
CA TYR A 360 -0.12 21.53 -1.18
C TYR A 360 -1.27 22.15 -1.95
N THR A 361 -2.49 21.72 -1.65
CA THR A 361 -3.74 22.35 -2.11
C THR A 361 -4.79 22.35 -1.01
N ASN A 362 -5.92 23.02 -1.21
CA ASN A 362 -7.07 22.96 -0.32
C ASN A 362 -8.05 21.82 -0.69
N CYS A 363 -7.52 20.72 -1.22
CA CYS A 363 -8.24 19.46 -1.43
C CYS A 363 -8.01 18.51 -0.25
N GLN A 364 -8.76 17.41 -0.21
CA GLN A 364 -8.53 16.31 0.74
C GLN A 364 -7.06 15.84 0.64
N ALA A 365 -6.43 15.56 1.79
CA ALA A 365 -5.05 15.06 1.80
C ALA A 365 -4.95 13.72 1.07
N ALA A 366 -3.97 13.57 0.21
CA ALA A 366 -3.67 12.31 -0.46
C ALA A 366 -2.75 11.43 0.40
N GLY A 367 -2.78 10.12 0.19
CA GLY A 367 -1.98 9.18 0.96
C GLY A 367 -1.66 7.88 0.22
N ALA A 368 -1.37 6.85 1.00
CA ALA A 368 -0.98 5.57 0.47
C ALA A 368 -2.15 4.80 -0.14
N TYR A 369 -1.96 4.31 -1.35
CA TYR A 369 -2.83 3.34 -1.99
C TYR A 369 -2.00 2.34 -2.79
N ARG A 370 -2.39 1.07 -2.79
CA ARG A 370 -1.77 -0.06 -3.49
C ARG A 370 -1.13 0.38 -4.81
N GLY A 371 0.15 0.06 -5.04
CA GLY A 371 0.95 0.54 -6.16
C GLY A 371 1.73 1.84 -5.91
N TYR A 372 1.35 2.65 -4.91
CA TYR A 372 2.10 3.74 -4.26
C TYR A 372 2.96 4.60 -5.21
N GLY A 373 2.30 5.28 -6.17
CA GLY A 373 2.96 6.13 -7.19
C GLY A 373 3.37 5.38 -8.47
N ALA A 374 3.81 4.14 -8.36
CA ALA A 374 4.18 3.33 -9.53
C ALA A 374 3.03 3.19 -10.53
N THR A 375 1.79 3.03 -10.05
CA THR A 375 0.59 2.90 -10.90
C THR A 375 0.43 4.07 -11.86
N GLN A 376 0.62 5.30 -11.37
CA GLN A 376 0.51 6.53 -12.17
C GLN A 376 1.68 6.67 -13.15
N GLY A 377 2.91 6.42 -12.67
CA GLY A 377 4.12 6.47 -13.51
C GLY A 377 4.10 5.41 -14.62
N LEU A 378 3.66 4.18 -14.30
CA LEU A 378 3.53 3.10 -15.27
C LEU A 378 2.43 3.37 -16.30
N PHE A 379 1.31 3.97 -15.90
CA PHE A 379 0.31 4.41 -16.86
C PHE A 379 0.91 5.33 -17.91
N ALA A 380 1.69 6.33 -17.50
CA ALA A 380 2.31 7.29 -18.41
C ALA A 380 3.39 6.65 -19.30
N VAL A 381 4.35 5.93 -18.70
CA VAL A 381 5.49 5.36 -19.43
C VAL A 381 5.03 4.24 -20.37
N GLU A 382 4.17 3.33 -19.92
CA GLU A 382 3.65 2.25 -20.76
C GLU A 382 2.76 2.75 -21.90
N SER A 383 2.01 3.85 -21.68
CA SER A 383 1.18 4.46 -22.71
C SER A 383 2.02 5.15 -23.80
N ILE A 384 3.06 5.91 -23.43
CA ILE A 384 3.93 6.55 -24.42
C ILE A 384 4.75 5.53 -25.21
N VAL A 385 5.16 4.42 -24.61
CA VAL A 385 5.82 3.31 -25.29
C VAL A 385 4.88 2.65 -26.31
N SER A 386 3.60 2.49 -25.95
CA SER A 386 2.58 2.00 -26.86
C SER A 386 2.32 2.97 -28.04
N GLU A 387 2.34 4.29 -27.77
CA GLU A 387 2.26 5.32 -28.82
C GLU A 387 3.48 5.26 -29.75
N MET A 388 4.68 5.17 -29.20
CA MET A 388 5.91 5.02 -29.99
C MET A 388 5.86 3.77 -30.89
N ALA A 389 5.40 2.63 -30.36
CA ALA A 389 5.20 1.41 -31.15
C ALA A 389 4.25 1.64 -32.33
N GLY A 390 3.14 2.36 -32.11
CA GLY A 390 2.20 2.73 -33.17
C GLY A 390 2.80 3.64 -34.24
N ILE A 391 3.57 4.65 -33.85
CA ILE A 391 4.28 5.58 -34.77
C ILE A 391 5.28 4.81 -35.65
N LEU A 392 6.00 3.85 -35.03
CA LEU A 392 7.02 3.06 -35.73
C LEU A 392 6.42 1.86 -36.52
N GLY A 393 5.12 1.58 -36.37
CA GLY A 393 4.48 0.41 -36.98
C GLY A 393 4.96 -0.93 -36.41
N ILE A 394 5.46 -0.91 -35.15
CA ILE A 394 5.98 -2.09 -34.44
C ILE A 394 4.90 -2.65 -33.50
N ASP A 395 4.79 -3.99 -33.41
CA ASP A 395 3.89 -4.60 -32.43
C ASP A 395 4.26 -4.17 -30.99
N PRO A 396 3.28 -3.78 -30.15
CA PRO A 396 3.55 -3.28 -28.77
C PRO A 396 4.22 -4.33 -27.87
N VAL A 397 4.13 -5.61 -28.17
CA VAL A 397 4.89 -6.66 -27.49
C VAL A 397 6.35 -6.64 -27.95
N VAL A 398 6.60 -6.51 -29.25
CA VAL A 398 7.96 -6.54 -29.83
C VAL A 398 8.82 -5.39 -29.31
N ILE A 399 8.29 -4.16 -29.22
CA ILE A 399 9.03 -3.01 -28.67
C ILE A 399 9.40 -3.23 -27.20
N ARG A 400 8.52 -3.88 -26.41
CA ARG A 400 8.78 -4.25 -25.02
C ARG A 400 9.83 -5.34 -24.88
N GLU A 401 9.72 -6.43 -25.64
CA GLU A 401 10.69 -7.53 -25.67
C GLU A 401 12.10 -7.05 -26.01
N LYS A 402 12.21 -6.04 -26.88
CA LYS A 402 13.49 -5.44 -27.25
C LYS A 402 14.13 -4.63 -26.13
N ASN A 403 13.36 -3.89 -25.36
CA ASN A 403 13.86 -2.87 -24.44
C ASN A 403 13.74 -3.23 -22.95
N MET A 404 12.97 -4.27 -22.60
CA MET A 404 12.73 -4.63 -21.21
C MET A 404 14.00 -5.07 -20.48
N VAL A 405 14.07 -4.77 -19.19
CA VAL A 405 15.13 -5.19 -18.29
C VAL A 405 15.31 -6.71 -18.30
N ARG A 406 16.56 -7.14 -18.18
CA ARG A 406 16.98 -8.56 -18.16
C ARG A 406 17.67 -8.89 -16.85
N GLN A 407 17.63 -10.17 -16.47
CA GLN A 407 18.38 -10.65 -15.31
C GLN A 407 19.86 -10.29 -15.43
N GLY A 408 20.44 -9.82 -14.33
CA GLY A 408 21.84 -9.42 -14.21
C GLY A 408 22.13 -7.95 -14.59
N GLN A 409 21.18 -7.22 -15.16
CA GLN A 409 21.37 -5.81 -15.51
C GLN A 409 21.29 -4.91 -14.27
N THR A 410 22.09 -3.85 -14.27
CA THR A 410 22.04 -2.78 -13.26
C THR A 410 21.00 -1.73 -13.69
N MET A 411 20.04 -1.47 -12.84
CA MET A 411 18.95 -0.54 -13.08
C MET A 411 19.30 0.85 -12.51
N GLY A 412 19.88 1.72 -13.35
CA GLY A 412 20.32 3.07 -12.93
C GLY A 412 19.21 3.90 -12.29
N ALA A 413 18.01 3.89 -12.87
CA ALA A 413 16.83 4.59 -12.33
C ALA A 413 16.20 3.91 -11.11
N TYR A 414 16.69 2.76 -10.69
CA TYR A 414 16.28 2.04 -9.49
C TYR A 414 17.44 1.88 -8.50
N TYR A 415 18.00 3.01 -8.07
CA TYR A 415 19.06 3.10 -7.07
C TYR A 415 20.32 2.27 -7.40
N ASN A 416 20.57 1.98 -8.69
CA ASN A 416 21.63 1.09 -9.19
C ASN A 416 21.52 -0.36 -8.66
N GLU A 417 20.34 -0.80 -8.28
CA GLU A 417 20.12 -2.20 -7.92
C GLU A 417 20.28 -3.13 -9.14
N VAL A 418 20.83 -4.32 -8.90
CA VAL A 418 20.96 -5.35 -9.92
C VAL A 418 19.69 -6.21 -9.96
N ALA A 419 19.13 -6.46 -11.13
CA ALA A 419 18.03 -7.38 -11.34
C ALA A 419 18.50 -8.84 -11.16
N LYS A 420 18.75 -9.28 -9.93
CA LYS A 420 19.32 -10.59 -9.60
C LYS A 420 18.37 -11.74 -9.99
N ALA A 421 17.07 -11.54 -9.72
CA ALA A 421 16.01 -12.46 -10.06
C ALA A 421 14.97 -11.74 -10.95
N CYS A 422 14.97 -12.00 -12.24
CA CYS A 422 14.08 -11.35 -13.21
C CYS A 422 13.65 -12.37 -14.26
N ALA A 423 12.38 -12.72 -14.27
CA ALA A 423 11.75 -13.58 -15.26
C ALA A 423 10.74 -12.79 -16.14
N LEU A 424 10.93 -11.49 -16.34
CA LEU A 424 10.01 -10.63 -17.10
C LEU A 424 9.85 -11.12 -18.56
N ASP A 425 10.92 -11.60 -19.18
CA ASP A 425 10.91 -12.19 -20.51
C ASP A 425 10.08 -13.48 -20.57
N LYS A 426 10.21 -14.35 -19.56
CA LYS A 426 9.39 -15.57 -19.44
C LYS A 426 7.92 -15.20 -19.19
N CYS A 427 7.65 -14.19 -18.35
CA CYS A 427 6.30 -13.68 -18.15
C CYS A 427 5.67 -13.20 -19.46
N MET A 428 6.45 -12.50 -20.32
CA MET A 428 5.99 -12.02 -21.62
C MET A 428 5.68 -13.20 -22.55
N GLU A 429 6.59 -14.16 -22.64
CA GLU A 429 6.40 -15.35 -23.49
C GLU A 429 5.18 -16.18 -23.05
N HIS A 430 5.04 -16.40 -21.72
CA HIS A 430 3.92 -17.14 -21.16
C HIS A 430 2.59 -16.39 -21.37
N ALA A 431 2.56 -15.07 -21.12
CA ALA A 431 1.38 -14.25 -21.33
C ALA A 431 0.92 -14.26 -22.79
N LYS A 432 1.85 -14.16 -23.77
CA LYS A 432 1.53 -14.28 -25.20
C LYS A 432 0.82 -15.58 -25.54
N LYS A 433 1.34 -16.69 -25.04
CA LYS A 433 0.76 -18.05 -25.29
C LYS A 433 -0.60 -18.20 -24.61
N LEU A 434 -0.69 -17.84 -23.31
CA LEU A 434 -1.91 -17.99 -22.52
C LEU A 434 -3.04 -17.09 -23.04
N PHE A 435 -2.71 -15.88 -23.49
CA PHE A 435 -3.64 -14.91 -24.03
C PHE A 435 -4.05 -15.20 -25.47
N ASP A 436 -3.21 -15.90 -26.25
CA ASP A 436 -3.30 -16.08 -27.70
C ASP A 436 -3.11 -14.73 -28.44
N TRP A 437 -1.99 -14.06 -28.15
CA TRP A 437 -1.69 -12.73 -28.67
C TRP A 437 -1.73 -12.64 -30.18
N GLU A 438 -1.20 -13.63 -30.91
CA GLU A 438 -1.15 -13.65 -32.38
C GLU A 438 -2.54 -13.51 -33.04
N ASN A 439 -3.57 -14.09 -32.44
CA ASN A 439 -4.94 -14.01 -32.92
C ASN A 439 -5.70 -12.83 -32.34
N LYS A 440 -5.64 -12.63 -31.02
CA LYS A 440 -6.40 -11.60 -30.33
C LYS A 440 -5.88 -10.17 -30.56
N SER A 441 -4.59 -10.02 -30.88
CA SER A 441 -4.02 -8.71 -31.20
C SER A 441 -4.57 -8.09 -32.47
N LYS A 442 -5.19 -8.84 -33.35
CA LYS A 442 -5.81 -8.33 -34.58
C LYS A 442 -7.08 -7.57 -34.25
N VAL A 443 -7.14 -6.29 -34.64
CA VAL A 443 -8.34 -5.47 -34.47
C VAL A 443 -9.45 -6.02 -35.35
N ARG A 444 -10.63 -6.23 -34.80
CA ARG A 444 -11.78 -6.85 -35.49
C ARG A 444 -13.03 -5.98 -35.29
N VAL A 445 -13.62 -5.55 -36.41
CA VAL A 445 -14.96 -4.92 -36.41
C VAL A 445 -15.98 -6.05 -36.48
N LEU A 446 -16.91 -6.10 -35.55
CA LEU A 446 -17.95 -7.09 -35.45
C LEU A 446 -19.17 -6.70 -36.27
N GLU A 447 -20.07 -7.65 -36.53
CA GLU A 447 -21.32 -7.42 -37.30
C GLU A 447 -22.22 -6.37 -36.66
N ASN A 448 -22.18 -6.22 -35.28
CA ASN A 448 -22.93 -5.22 -34.54
C ASN A 448 -22.23 -3.85 -34.46
N GLY A 449 -21.14 -3.64 -35.21
CA GLY A 449 -20.38 -2.39 -35.25
C GLY A 449 -19.37 -2.20 -34.12
N LYS A 450 -19.40 -3.01 -33.07
CA LYS A 450 -18.42 -2.96 -32.00
C LYS A 450 -17.04 -3.41 -32.48
N ILE A 451 -15.99 -2.97 -31.75
CA ILE A 451 -14.60 -3.31 -32.09
C ILE A 451 -13.97 -4.12 -30.98
N ARG A 452 -13.38 -5.26 -31.34
CA ARG A 452 -12.48 -6.03 -30.48
C ARG A 452 -11.04 -5.68 -30.74
N SER A 453 -10.32 -5.44 -29.67
CA SER A 453 -8.89 -5.15 -29.70
C SER A 453 -8.22 -5.68 -28.45
N ALA A 454 -6.89 -5.75 -28.49
CA ALA A 454 -6.08 -6.19 -27.35
C ALA A 454 -4.99 -5.17 -27.03
N GLY A 455 -4.61 -5.13 -25.76
CA GLY A 455 -3.52 -4.30 -25.25
C GLY A 455 -2.62 -5.06 -24.31
N VAL A 456 -1.39 -4.57 -24.15
CA VAL A 456 -0.35 -5.13 -23.29
C VAL A 456 0.33 -4.07 -22.46
N ALA A 457 0.74 -4.42 -21.25
CA ALA A 457 1.59 -3.62 -20.41
C ALA A 457 2.51 -4.48 -19.55
N MET A 458 3.66 -3.90 -19.17
CA MET A 458 4.58 -4.45 -18.19
C MET A 458 4.50 -3.65 -16.88
N ALA A 459 4.90 -4.29 -15.80
CA ALA A 459 5.03 -3.61 -14.51
C ALA A 459 6.20 -4.17 -13.69
N MET A 460 6.71 -3.31 -12.79
CA MET A 460 7.56 -3.69 -11.68
C MET A 460 7.13 -2.96 -10.40
N GLN A 461 7.59 -3.48 -9.25
CA GLN A 461 7.39 -2.86 -7.94
C GLN A 461 8.61 -3.15 -7.07
N GLY A 462 8.58 -2.85 -5.77
CA GLY A 462 9.61 -3.23 -4.82
C GLY A 462 9.14 -4.33 -3.87
N SER A 463 10.07 -4.90 -3.12
CA SER A 463 9.83 -5.84 -2.02
C SER A 463 10.33 -5.20 -0.71
N GLY A 464 9.52 -4.29 -0.17
CA GLY A 464 9.89 -3.41 0.93
C GLY A 464 10.70 -2.18 0.47
N ILE A 465 11.13 -1.38 1.43
CA ILE A 465 11.99 -0.19 1.24
C ILE A 465 13.38 -0.54 1.74
N SER A 466 14.36 -0.55 0.82
CA SER A 466 15.73 -0.95 1.14
C SER A 466 16.35 -0.05 2.22
N GLY A 467 16.98 -0.65 3.22
CA GLY A 467 17.62 0.04 4.35
C GLY A 467 16.66 0.75 5.33
N VAL A 468 15.34 0.63 5.13
CA VAL A 468 14.32 1.28 5.96
C VAL A 468 13.41 0.27 6.63
N ASP A 469 12.85 -0.68 5.87
CA ASP A 469 11.91 -1.64 6.42
C ASP A 469 12.62 -2.67 7.30
N VAL A 470 11.98 -2.94 8.43
CA VAL A 470 12.42 -3.90 9.44
C VAL A 470 11.28 -4.86 9.71
N GLY A 471 11.55 -6.16 9.64
CA GLY A 471 10.66 -7.21 10.06
C GLY A 471 11.30 -8.02 11.18
N SER A 472 10.52 -8.36 12.20
CA SER A 472 11.00 -9.21 13.28
C SER A 472 10.04 -10.35 13.57
N ALA A 473 10.60 -11.48 14.02
CA ALA A 473 9.85 -12.65 14.45
C ALA A 473 10.39 -13.17 15.76
N THR A 474 9.49 -13.50 16.69
CA THR A 474 9.81 -14.27 17.89
C THR A 474 9.17 -15.64 17.76
N LEU A 475 10.00 -16.68 17.77
CA LEU A 475 9.56 -18.08 17.69
C LEU A 475 9.87 -18.77 19.00
N LYS A 476 8.89 -19.49 19.55
CA LYS A 476 8.99 -20.22 20.82
C LYS A 476 8.52 -21.65 20.64
N LEU A 477 9.28 -22.61 21.19
CA LEU A 477 8.82 -23.96 21.42
C LEU A 477 8.10 -24.02 22.75
N GLU A 478 6.83 -24.43 22.76
CA GLU A 478 6.01 -24.56 23.95
C GLU A 478 6.21 -25.97 24.61
N ASP A 479 5.76 -26.10 25.84
CA ASP A 479 6.06 -27.24 26.72
C ASP A 479 5.44 -28.59 26.30
N ASP A 480 4.47 -28.57 25.39
CA ASP A 480 3.88 -29.80 24.81
C ASP A 480 4.35 -30.08 23.37
N GLY A 481 5.24 -29.24 22.80
CA GLY A 481 5.89 -29.47 21.52
C GLY A 481 5.30 -28.71 20.31
N TYR A 482 4.33 -27.82 20.52
CA TYR A 482 3.90 -26.91 19.46
C TYR A 482 4.73 -25.60 19.46
N TYR A 483 4.53 -24.75 18.45
CA TYR A 483 5.26 -23.50 18.31
C TYR A 483 4.34 -22.30 18.39
N THR A 484 4.83 -21.23 19.02
CA THR A 484 4.20 -19.90 18.97
C THR A 484 5.07 -18.95 18.18
N LEU A 485 4.49 -18.29 17.18
CA LEU A 485 5.12 -17.29 16.32
C LEU A 485 4.50 -15.92 16.58
N HIS A 486 5.28 -14.99 17.18
CA HIS A 486 4.90 -13.60 17.33
C HIS A 486 5.51 -12.76 16.22
N ILE A 487 4.68 -12.00 15.53
CA ILE A 487 5.07 -11.11 14.43
C ILE A 487 4.53 -9.70 14.67
N GLY A 488 5.25 -8.68 14.20
CA GLY A 488 4.78 -7.28 14.23
C GLY A 488 3.99 -6.90 12.96
N ALA A 489 4.05 -7.72 11.92
CA ALA A 489 3.31 -7.51 10.68
C ALA A 489 1.80 -7.65 10.88
N ALA A 490 1.02 -6.83 10.16
CA ALA A 490 -0.43 -6.78 10.28
C ALA A 490 -1.12 -7.49 9.11
N ASP A 491 -1.87 -8.57 9.37
CA ASP A 491 -2.75 -9.18 8.35
C ASP A 491 -3.98 -8.30 8.12
N MET A 492 -4.03 -7.68 6.95
CA MET A 492 -5.15 -6.83 6.50
C MET A 492 -6.12 -7.54 5.54
N GLY A 493 -6.08 -8.88 5.54
CA GLY A 493 -6.82 -9.75 4.62
C GLY A 493 -5.93 -10.41 3.57
N THR A 494 -4.63 -10.11 3.56
CA THR A 494 -3.64 -10.68 2.64
C THR A 494 -3.28 -12.13 2.92
N GLY A 495 -3.49 -12.59 4.15
CA GLY A 495 -3.11 -13.92 4.62
C GLY A 495 -1.66 -14.01 5.11
N CYS A 496 -1.06 -12.89 5.54
CA CYS A 496 0.33 -12.90 6.01
C CYS A 496 0.53 -13.82 7.22
N ASP A 497 -0.42 -13.90 8.16
CA ASP A 497 -0.37 -14.82 9.29
C ASP A 497 -0.22 -16.28 8.80
N THR A 498 -0.89 -16.63 7.70
CA THR A 498 -0.84 -17.96 7.10
C THR A 498 0.49 -18.22 6.40
N ILE A 499 0.95 -17.30 5.55
CA ILE A 499 2.20 -17.53 4.79
C ILE A 499 3.43 -17.54 5.69
N LEU A 500 3.45 -16.75 6.77
CA LEU A 500 4.55 -16.75 7.72
C LEU A 500 4.56 -18.05 8.57
N ALA A 501 3.38 -18.56 8.96
CA ALA A 501 3.27 -19.90 9.56
C ALA A 501 3.69 -21.01 8.58
N GLN A 502 3.34 -20.88 7.31
CA GLN A 502 3.71 -21.83 6.24
C GLN A 502 5.23 -21.89 6.04
N MET A 503 5.91 -20.72 6.07
CA MET A 503 7.38 -20.63 6.02
C MET A 503 8.02 -21.27 7.25
N ALA A 504 7.49 -21.00 8.44
CA ALA A 504 7.98 -21.60 9.67
C ALA A 504 7.79 -23.13 9.69
N ALA A 505 6.64 -23.61 9.22
CA ALA A 505 6.34 -25.03 9.12
C ALA A 505 7.29 -25.77 8.16
N GLU A 506 7.63 -25.14 7.03
CA GLU A 506 8.64 -25.69 6.10
C GLU A 506 10.01 -25.79 6.76
N CYS A 507 10.45 -24.75 7.47
CA CYS A 507 11.73 -24.73 8.17
C CYS A 507 11.81 -25.79 9.30
N LEU A 508 10.71 -25.98 10.04
CA LEU A 508 10.64 -26.82 11.22
C LEU A 508 10.18 -28.26 10.89
N ASP A 509 9.91 -28.55 9.62
CA ASP A 509 9.37 -29.83 9.14
C ASP A 509 8.11 -30.28 9.89
N CYS A 510 7.24 -29.36 10.31
CA CYS A 510 6.02 -29.67 11.04
C CYS A 510 4.77 -29.24 10.25
N ASP A 511 3.59 -29.67 10.71
CA ASP A 511 2.34 -29.21 10.12
C ASP A 511 2.09 -27.73 10.44
N VAL A 512 1.47 -26.98 9.52
CA VAL A 512 1.15 -25.56 9.71
C VAL A 512 0.26 -25.34 10.94
N ASP A 513 -0.56 -26.30 11.30
CA ASP A 513 -1.45 -26.23 12.46
C ASP A 513 -0.71 -26.34 13.80
N HIS A 514 0.54 -26.82 13.80
CA HIS A 514 1.40 -26.82 14.99
C HIS A 514 1.99 -25.43 15.30
N ILE A 515 1.71 -24.42 14.48
CA ILE A 515 2.19 -23.06 14.68
C ILE A 515 1.02 -22.14 15.01
N VAL A 516 1.02 -21.60 16.23
CA VAL A 516 0.07 -20.58 16.68
C VAL A 516 0.68 -19.21 16.38
N VAL A 517 -0.05 -18.36 15.64
CA VAL A 517 0.43 -17.03 15.22
C VAL A 517 -0.26 -15.94 16.03
N PHE A 518 0.55 -15.04 16.60
CA PHE A 518 0.11 -13.77 17.20
C PHE A 518 0.69 -12.60 16.41
N GLY A 519 -0.19 -11.75 15.90
CA GLY A 519 0.21 -10.61 15.07
C GLY A 519 -0.15 -9.27 15.68
N ALA A 520 0.79 -8.35 15.57
CA ALA A 520 0.68 -6.91 15.68
C ALA A 520 0.06 -6.37 16.99
N ASP A 521 0.79 -6.48 18.07
CA ASP A 521 0.58 -5.82 19.35
C ASP A 521 1.90 -5.22 19.85
N THR A 522 1.95 -3.94 20.17
CA THR A 522 3.20 -3.26 20.54
C THR A 522 3.83 -3.70 21.85
N ASP A 523 3.11 -4.42 22.69
CA ASP A 523 3.62 -4.95 23.97
C ASP A 523 4.13 -6.41 23.84
N ILE A 524 3.56 -7.18 22.91
CA ILE A 524 3.83 -8.63 22.79
C ILE A 524 4.67 -8.92 21.55
N SER A 525 4.38 -8.27 20.43
CA SER A 525 5.08 -8.50 19.16
C SER A 525 6.46 -7.84 19.15
N PRO A 526 7.47 -8.46 18.52
CA PRO A 526 8.70 -7.75 18.22
C PRO A 526 8.46 -6.64 17.22
N TYR A 527 9.38 -5.64 17.15
CA TYR A 527 9.23 -4.49 16.28
C TYR A 527 9.17 -4.90 14.80
N ASP A 528 8.23 -4.32 14.09
CA ASP A 528 8.06 -4.44 12.64
C ASP A 528 7.62 -3.08 12.09
N SER A 529 8.11 -2.71 10.93
CA SER A 529 7.75 -1.44 10.29
C SER A 529 6.26 -1.37 9.93
N GLY A 530 5.61 -2.54 9.76
CA GLY A 530 4.21 -2.65 9.38
C GLY A 530 4.01 -3.26 8.00
N SER A 531 2.76 -3.58 7.69
CA SER A 531 2.39 -4.22 6.42
C SER A 531 2.10 -3.18 5.34
N TYR A 532 3.16 -2.67 4.72
CA TYR A 532 3.14 -1.72 3.60
C TYR A 532 4.34 -1.98 2.67
N ALA A 533 4.46 -1.24 1.56
CA ALA A 533 5.51 -1.38 0.55
C ALA A 533 5.76 -2.83 0.12
N SER A 534 4.76 -3.70 0.29
CA SER A 534 4.84 -5.14 0.01
C SER A 534 5.98 -5.86 0.75
N SER A 535 6.35 -5.38 1.95
CA SER A 535 7.53 -5.85 2.70
C SER A 535 7.34 -7.21 3.37
N THR A 536 6.13 -7.54 3.82
CA THR A 536 5.89 -8.64 4.78
C THR A 536 6.45 -9.99 4.33
N THR A 537 6.16 -10.43 3.08
CA THR A 537 6.67 -11.72 2.58
C THR A 537 8.19 -11.75 2.54
N TYR A 538 8.81 -10.68 2.06
CA TYR A 538 10.25 -10.61 1.83
C TYR A 538 11.04 -10.30 3.12
N VAL A 539 10.64 -9.26 3.86
CA VAL A 539 11.41 -8.80 5.03
C VAL A 539 11.05 -9.61 6.28
N THR A 540 9.75 -9.65 6.67
CA THR A 540 9.31 -10.39 7.86
C THR A 540 9.45 -11.91 7.65
N GLY A 541 9.18 -12.40 6.42
CA GLY A 541 9.40 -13.82 6.08
C GLY A 541 10.86 -14.25 6.26
N LYS A 542 11.83 -13.38 5.92
CA LYS A 542 13.25 -13.67 6.15
C LYS A 542 13.61 -13.71 7.64
N ALA A 543 12.99 -12.84 8.45
CA ALA A 543 13.15 -12.91 9.91
C ALA A 543 12.58 -14.22 10.48
N VAL A 544 11.46 -14.73 9.96
CA VAL A 544 10.87 -16.02 10.34
C VAL A 544 11.82 -17.17 9.99
N GLU A 545 12.32 -17.22 8.76
CA GLU A 545 13.29 -18.25 8.32
C GLU A 545 14.51 -18.30 9.26
N GLN A 546 15.12 -17.13 9.53
CA GLN A 546 16.27 -17.01 10.43
C GLN A 546 15.94 -17.37 11.89
N ALA A 547 14.74 -17.06 12.37
CA ALA A 547 14.30 -17.44 13.70
C ALA A 547 14.15 -18.97 13.83
N CYS A 548 13.62 -19.62 12.81
CA CYS A 548 13.52 -21.09 12.77
C CYS A 548 14.90 -21.74 12.79
N GLU A 549 15.85 -21.26 11.99
CA GLU A 549 17.21 -21.76 11.99
C GLU A 549 17.90 -21.60 13.35
N LYS A 550 17.74 -20.43 13.98
CA LYS A 550 18.30 -20.18 15.31
C LYS A 550 17.69 -21.09 16.37
N LEU A 551 16.37 -21.29 16.37
CA LEU A 551 15.71 -22.21 17.31
C LEU A 551 16.14 -23.65 17.09
N LYS A 552 16.23 -24.14 15.86
CA LYS A 552 16.73 -25.49 15.53
C LYS A 552 18.15 -25.70 16.06
N ASN A 553 19.03 -24.74 15.88
CA ASN A 553 20.41 -24.81 16.40
C ASN A 553 20.41 -24.92 17.94
N ASN A 554 19.61 -24.09 18.62
CA ASN A 554 19.50 -24.18 20.11
C ASN A 554 18.98 -25.53 20.56
N LEU A 555 18.00 -26.10 19.88
CA LEU A 555 17.46 -27.45 20.24
C LEU A 555 18.47 -28.56 19.95
N CYS A 556 19.24 -28.45 18.86
CA CYS A 556 20.36 -29.37 18.62
C CYS A 556 21.43 -29.26 19.70
N ASP A 557 21.82 -28.03 20.09
CA ASP A 557 22.81 -27.83 21.17
C ASP A 557 22.36 -28.44 22.51
N LEU A 558 21.06 -28.35 22.84
CA LEU A 558 20.49 -29.03 24.02
C LEU A 558 20.56 -30.56 23.90
N ALA A 559 20.32 -31.08 22.71
CA ALA A 559 20.40 -32.51 22.45
C ALA A 559 21.85 -33.01 22.53
N LEU A 560 22.86 -32.24 22.03
CA LEU A 560 24.28 -32.57 22.17
C LEU A 560 24.70 -32.71 23.63
N GLN A 561 24.26 -31.79 24.49
CA GLN A 561 24.52 -31.86 25.94
C GLN A 561 23.87 -33.09 26.57
N THR A 562 22.67 -33.46 26.12
CA THR A 562 21.92 -34.58 26.66
C THR A 562 22.49 -35.93 26.20
N PHE A 563 22.86 -36.05 24.94
CA PHE A 563 23.40 -37.27 24.34
C PHE A 563 24.92 -37.46 24.59
N HIS A 564 25.61 -36.37 25.03
CA HIS A 564 27.06 -36.33 25.15
C HIS A 564 27.77 -36.70 23.84
N CYS A 565 27.37 -36.11 22.72
CA CYS A 565 27.88 -36.39 21.38
C CYS A 565 28.27 -35.11 20.63
N GLU A 566 28.85 -35.25 19.43
CA GLU A 566 29.30 -34.15 18.60
C GLU A 566 28.16 -33.65 17.67
N LYS A 567 28.32 -32.46 17.07
CA LYS A 567 27.31 -31.80 16.26
C LYS A 567 26.86 -32.61 15.04
N GLU A 568 27.81 -33.33 14.45
CA GLU A 568 27.58 -34.17 13.27
C GLU A 568 26.76 -35.42 13.59
N ASP A 569 26.59 -35.73 14.86
CA ASP A 569 25.91 -36.93 15.35
C ASP A 569 24.41 -36.68 15.57
N VAL A 570 23.91 -35.47 15.39
CA VAL A 570 22.49 -35.14 15.60
C VAL A 570 21.86 -34.56 14.38
N GLU A 571 20.55 -34.83 14.23
CA GLU A 571 19.71 -34.32 13.18
C GLU A 571 18.38 -33.79 13.76
N PHE A 572 18.02 -32.57 13.40
CA PHE A 572 16.69 -32.04 13.72
C PHE A 572 15.64 -32.67 12.80
N THR A 573 14.55 -33.14 13.34
CA THR A 573 13.41 -33.74 12.62
C THR A 573 12.09 -33.14 13.10
N SER A 574 10.99 -33.42 12.40
CA SER A 574 9.63 -33.04 12.81
C SER A 574 9.22 -33.46 14.21
N GLN A 575 9.82 -34.52 14.75
CA GLN A 575 9.50 -35.08 16.07
C GLN A 575 10.41 -34.58 17.17
N GLY A 576 11.56 -34.00 16.85
CA GLY A 576 12.58 -33.58 17.79
C GLY A 576 13.99 -33.70 17.23
N VAL A 577 14.97 -33.93 18.09
CA VAL A 577 16.38 -34.13 17.68
C VAL A 577 16.79 -35.59 17.88
N LYS A 578 17.25 -36.20 16.81
CA LYS A 578 17.67 -37.58 16.74
C LYS A 578 19.19 -37.72 16.80
N ASN A 579 19.70 -38.64 17.63
CA ASN A 579 21.08 -39.06 17.58
C ASN A 579 21.26 -40.10 16.45
N LEU A 580 22.09 -39.77 15.47
CA LEU A 580 22.32 -40.61 14.28
C LEU A 580 23.11 -41.90 14.57
N LYS A 581 23.90 -41.93 15.66
CA LYS A 581 24.69 -43.13 16.08
C LYS A 581 23.87 -44.12 16.90
N THR A 582 23.09 -43.61 17.86
CA THR A 582 22.32 -44.46 18.80
C THR A 582 20.88 -44.67 18.34
N ASN A 583 20.37 -43.89 17.38
CA ASN A 583 18.97 -43.81 16.98
C ASN A 583 18.02 -43.31 18.10
N GLU A 584 18.53 -42.79 19.21
CA GLU A 584 17.73 -42.16 20.26
C GLU A 584 17.10 -40.86 19.72
N LEU A 585 15.86 -40.60 20.15
CA LEU A 585 15.11 -39.40 19.83
C LEU A 585 14.79 -38.63 21.11
N LEU A 586 15.17 -37.36 21.16
CA LEU A 586 14.61 -36.39 22.10
C LEU A 586 13.46 -35.69 21.43
N THR A 587 12.25 -35.97 21.87
CA THR A 587 11.05 -35.32 21.31
C THR A 587 11.03 -33.82 21.60
N LEU A 588 10.26 -33.06 20.80
CA LEU A 588 10.09 -31.61 21.01
C LEU A 588 9.61 -31.30 22.43
N LYS A 589 8.70 -32.13 22.98
CA LYS A 589 8.22 -32.01 24.36
C LYS A 589 9.33 -32.24 25.38
N GLU A 590 10.16 -33.29 25.22
CA GLU A 590 11.28 -33.57 26.12
C GLU A 590 12.33 -32.46 26.07
N LEU A 591 12.63 -31.94 24.87
CA LEU A 591 13.53 -30.81 24.68
C LEU A 591 13.00 -29.54 25.39
N ALA A 592 11.72 -29.20 25.21
CA ALA A 592 11.09 -28.07 25.88
C ALA A 592 11.16 -28.19 27.41
N LEU A 593 10.77 -29.35 27.97
CA LEU A 593 10.82 -29.63 29.42
C LEU A 593 12.25 -29.59 29.96
N LYS A 594 13.22 -30.14 29.25
CA LYS A 594 14.63 -30.07 29.65
C LYS A 594 15.16 -28.64 29.70
N ALA A 595 14.82 -27.81 28.70
CA ALA A 595 15.21 -26.42 28.69
C ALA A 595 14.61 -25.63 29.87
N MET A 596 13.37 -25.93 30.26
CA MET A 596 12.71 -25.31 31.43
C MET A 596 13.33 -25.73 32.79
N CYS A 597 14.00 -26.90 32.87
CA CYS A 597 14.45 -27.50 34.11
C CYS A 597 15.96 -27.30 34.38
N GLY A 598 16.56 -26.18 34.03
CA GLY A 598 17.90 -25.80 34.47
C GLY A 598 19.01 -25.87 33.41
N ASN A 599 18.67 -26.02 32.16
CA ASN A 599 19.62 -25.84 31.05
C ASN A 599 19.55 -24.40 30.53
N ASN A 600 20.69 -23.72 30.44
CA ASN A 600 20.78 -22.34 29.94
C ASN A 600 20.63 -22.27 28.42
N ILE A 601 19.63 -22.96 27.86
CA ILE A 601 19.33 -22.96 26.43
C ILE A 601 17.96 -22.33 26.18
N GLU A 602 17.93 -21.36 25.32
CA GLU A 602 16.70 -20.62 24.97
C GLU A 602 15.83 -21.41 24.01
N THR A 603 14.59 -21.73 24.42
CA THR A 603 13.53 -22.27 23.55
C THR A 603 12.68 -21.16 22.90
N GLN A 604 12.98 -19.92 23.23
CA GLN A 604 12.39 -18.72 22.59
C GLN A 604 13.51 -17.90 21.98
N VAL A 605 13.37 -17.58 20.71
CA VAL A 605 14.34 -16.78 19.95
C VAL A 605 13.67 -15.60 19.29
N THR A 606 14.32 -14.47 19.25
CA THR A 606 13.88 -13.29 18.49
C THR A 606 14.94 -12.95 17.45
N VAL A 607 14.49 -12.70 16.23
CA VAL A 607 15.33 -12.26 15.12
C VAL A 607 14.71 -11.04 14.47
N THR A 608 15.55 -10.07 14.15
CA THR A 608 15.21 -8.87 13.40
C THR A 608 15.98 -8.87 12.08
N HIS A 609 15.28 -8.64 10.98
CA HIS A 609 15.86 -8.56 9.66
C HIS A 609 15.54 -7.20 9.02
N SER A 610 16.52 -6.63 8.34
CA SER A 610 16.36 -5.47 7.45
C SER A 610 17.18 -5.75 6.19
N SER A 611 16.60 -5.48 5.02
CA SER A 611 17.30 -5.74 3.76
C SER A 611 17.88 -4.45 3.18
N PRO A 612 19.16 -4.46 2.77
CA PRO A 612 19.75 -3.36 2.00
C PRO A 612 19.27 -3.33 0.54
N PHE A 613 18.47 -4.31 0.12
CA PHE A 613 17.93 -4.46 -1.23
C PHE A 613 16.41 -4.47 -1.22
N SER A 614 15.82 -4.07 -2.35
CA SER A 614 14.37 -4.16 -2.59
C SER A 614 14.12 -4.84 -3.94
N PRO A 615 14.33 -6.17 -4.03
CA PRO A 615 14.27 -6.89 -5.31
C PRO A 615 12.88 -6.76 -5.92
N PRO A 616 12.78 -6.31 -7.20
CA PRO A 616 11.50 -6.08 -7.82
C PRO A 616 10.82 -7.38 -8.26
N PRO A 617 9.54 -7.56 -7.94
CA PRO A 617 8.65 -8.44 -8.70
C PRO A 617 8.38 -7.83 -10.07
N TYR A 618 8.06 -8.66 -11.07
CA TYR A 618 7.71 -8.25 -12.41
C TYR A 618 6.37 -8.84 -12.85
N MET A 619 5.70 -8.17 -13.78
CA MET A 619 4.40 -8.62 -14.27
C MET A 619 4.17 -8.19 -15.71
N VAL A 620 3.50 -9.05 -16.47
CA VAL A 620 2.92 -8.74 -17.79
C VAL A 620 1.42 -8.88 -17.69
N GLY A 621 0.70 -7.85 -18.14
CA GLY A 621 -0.76 -7.86 -18.28
C GLY A 621 -1.18 -7.74 -19.73
N MET A 622 -2.12 -8.58 -20.18
CA MET A 622 -2.73 -8.52 -21.51
C MET A 622 -4.25 -8.51 -21.38
N VAL A 623 -4.89 -7.62 -22.10
CA VAL A 623 -6.35 -7.43 -22.06
C VAL A 623 -6.97 -7.52 -23.45
N GLU A 624 -8.12 -8.16 -23.56
CA GLU A 624 -9.02 -8.08 -24.72
C GLU A 624 -10.26 -7.28 -24.32
N ILE A 625 -10.57 -6.25 -25.09
CA ILE A 625 -11.75 -5.41 -24.90
C ILE A 625 -12.70 -5.49 -26.07
N GLU A 626 -13.98 -5.19 -25.81
CA GLU A 626 -14.97 -4.88 -26.82
C GLU A 626 -15.42 -3.42 -26.61
N LEU A 627 -15.20 -2.57 -27.61
CA LEU A 627 -15.51 -1.15 -27.60
C LEU A 627 -16.69 -0.86 -28.53
N ASP A 628 -17.68 -0.17 -28.01
CA ASP A 628 -18.80 0.36 -28.75
C ASP A 628 -18.52 1.83 -29.13
N LYS A 629 -18.35 2.13 -30.40
CA LYS A 629 -18.05 3.47 -30.90
C LYS A 629 -19.22 4.47 -30.78
N GLU A 630 -20.44 3.98 -30.70
CA GLU A 630 -21.63 4.84 -30.58
C GLU A 630 -21.84 5.35 -29.14
N THR A 631 -21.42 4.55 -28.16
CA THR A 631 -21.62 4.87 -26.74
C THR A 631 -20.33 5.16 -25.99
N GLY A 632 -19.17 4.81 -26.54
CA GLY A 632 -17.87 4.88 -25.86
C GLY A 632 -17.70 3.77 -24.79
N GLN A 633 -18.65 2.84 -24.66
CA GLN A 633 -18.59 1.76 -23.67
C GLN A 633 -17.47 0.78 -23.99
N VAL A 634 -16.71 0.41 -22.97
CA VAL A 634 -15.65 -0.59 -23.01
C VAL A 634 -16.00 -1.75 -22.09
N ASP A 635 -16.11 -2.94 -22.68
CA ASP A 635 -16.32 -4.19 -21.96
C ASP A 635 -15.01 -4.99 -21.90
N ILE A 636 -14.59 -5.41 -20.70
CA ILE A 636 -13.44 -6.29 -20.52
C ILE A 636 -13.87 -7.72 -20.80
N LEU A 637 -13.30 -8.35 -21.82
CA LEU A 637 -13.65 -9.73 -22.19
C LEU A 637 -12.73 -10.77 -21.54
N ASP A 638 -11.42 -10.51 -21.56
CA ASP A 638 -10.40 -11.42 -21.05
C ASP A 638 -9.19 -10.62 -20.56
N TYR A 639 -8.72 -10.92 -19.36
CA TYR A 639 -7.51 -10.35 -18.80
C TYR A 639 -6.56 -11.47 -18.36
N VAL A 640 -5.36 -11.48 -18.90
CA VAL A 640 -4.28 -12.38 -18.52
C VAL A 640 -3.22 -11.61 -17.76
N ALA A 641 -2.81 -12.14 -16.61
CA ALA A 641 -1.69 -11.64 -15.83
C ALA A 641 -0.70 -12.77 -15.56
N VAL A 642 0.56 -12.57 -15.91
CA VAL A 642 1.66 -13.47 -15.55
C VAL A 642 2.63 -12.70 -14.66
N VAL A 643 2.87 -13.23 -13.46
CA VAL A 643 3.60 -12.55 -12.40
C VAL A 643 4.86 -13.33 -12.02
N ASP A 644 5.99 -12.65 -11.95
CA ASP A 644 7.21 -13.11 -11.29
C ASP A 644 7.30 -12.47 -9.89
N CYS A 645 6.92 -13.20 -8.87
CA CYS A 645 7.11 -12.85 -7.46
C CYS A 645 8.18 -13.73 -6.78
N GLY A 646 9.13 -14.26 -7.53
CA GLY A 646 10.07 -15.27 -7.07
C GLY A 646 9.38 -16.62 -6.81
N THR A 647 9.73 -17.29 -5.73
CA THR A 647 9.00 -18.49 -5.30
C THR A 647 7.64 -18.10 -4.72
N VAL A 648 6.58 -18.70 -5.22
CA VAL A 648 5.19 -18.47 -4.77
C VAL A 648 4.95 -19.24 -3.47
N ILE A 649 4.91 -18.56 -2.33
CA ILE A 649 4.75 -19.22 -1.02
C ILE A 649 3.42 -19.97 -0.92
N ASN A 650 2.30 -19.30 -1.25
CA ASN A 650 0.97 -19.87 -1.25
C ASN A 650 0.26 -19.57 -2.57
N THR A 651 0.06 -20.57 -3.38
CA THR A 651 -0.44 -20.42 -4.77
C THR A 651 -1.86 -19.84 -4.81
N ASN A 652 -2.73 -20.23 -3.89
CA ASN A 652 -4.10 -19.72 -3.86
C ASN A 652 -4.17 -18.26 -3.37
N LEU A 653 -3.47 -17.92 -2.28
CA LEU A 653 -3.46 -16.56 -1.75
C LEU A 653 -2.79 -15.58 -2.72
N ALA A 654 -1.70 -15.99 -3.39
CA ALA A 654 -1.04 -15.17 -4.42
C ALA A 654 -1.99 -14.89 -5.60
N ARG A 655 -2.70 -15.92 -6.10
CA ARG A 655 -3.68 -15.78 -7.17
C ARG A 655 -4.80 -14.81 -6.79
N VAL A 656 -5.39 -14.98 -5.61
CA VAL A 656 -6.48 -14.10 -5.11
C VAL A 656 -6.01 -12.66 -4.94
N GLN A 657 -4.77 -12.44 -4.47
CA GLN A 657 -4.18 -11.09 -4.38
C GLN A 657 -4.02 -10.46 -5.77
N THR A 658 -3.63 -11.25 -6.76
CA THR A 658 -3.47 -10.78 -8.14
C THR A 658 -4.83 -10.42 -8.74
N GLU A 659 -5.81 -11.31 -8.68
CA GLU A 659 -7.16 -11.05 -9.17
C GLU A 659 -7.76 -9.78 -8.55
N GLY A 660 -7.65 -9.63 -7.23
CA GLY A 660 -8.15 -8.46 -6.51
C GLY A 660 -7.44 -7.15 -6.91
N GLY A 661 -6.14 -7.19 -7.17
CA GLY A 661 -5.39 -6.02 -7.63
C GLY A 661 -5.72 -5.62 -9.06
N LEU A 662 -5.93 -6.60 -9.95
CA LEU A 662 -6.37 -6.36 -11.33
C LEU A 662 -7.72 -5.64 -11.36
N VAL A 663 -8.69 -6.08 -10.56
CA VAL A 663 -10.01 -5.43 -10.48
C VAL A 663 -9.89 -3.97 -10.00
N GLN A 664 -9.05 -3.70 -9.00
CA GLN A 664 -8.78 -2.32 -8.58
C GLN A 664 -8.13 -1.49 -9.71
N GLY A 665 -7.19 -2.07 -10.46
CA GLY A 665 -6.57 -1.39 -11.59
C GLY A 665 -7.54 -1.12 -12.75
N ILE A 666 -8.48 -2.03 -13.02
CA ILE A 666 -9.57 -1.83 -13.98
C ILE A 666 -10.52 -0.73 -13.50
N GLY A 667 -10.82 -0.70 -12.17
CA GLY A 667 -11.59 0.36 -11.56
C GLY A 667 -10.97 1.74 -11.78
N MET A 668 -9.68 1.87 -11.53
CA MET A 668 -8.90 3.09 -11.79
C MET A 668 -8.91 3.49 -13.27
N ALA A 669 -8.87 2.48 -14.16
CA ALA A 669 -8.81 2.71 -15.60
C ALA A 669 -10.12 3.27 -16.18
N LEU A 670 -11.29 2.78 -15.71
CA LEU A 670 -12.56 2.97 -16.39
C LEU A 670 -13.65 3.66 -15.56
N TYR A 671 -13.58 3.62 -14.21
CA TYR A 671 -14.74 3.94 -13.37
C TYR A 671 -14.46 4.96 -12.26
N GLU A 672 -13.33 4.84 -11.57
CA GLU A 672 -13.09 5.50 -10.28
C GLU A 672 -12.54 6.92 -10.46
N ASP A 673 -13.24 7.91 -9.92
CA ASP A 673 -12.85 9.32 -9.98
C ASP A 673 -13.26 10.04 -8.68
N VAL A 674 -12.35 10.80 -8.10
CA VAL A 674 -12.64 11.74 -7.00
C VAL A 674 -12.64 13.14 -7.58
N GLN A 675 -13.83 13.68 -7.75
CA GLN A 675 -14.01 15.04 -8.28
C GLN A 675 -14.24 16.05 -7.17
N TYR A 676 -13.75 17.26 -7.38
CA TYR A 676 -13.97 18.39 -6.49
C TYR A 676 -14.88 19.42 -7.15
N THR A 677 -15.91 19.87 -6.43
CA THR A 677 -16.68 21.03 -6.84
C THR A 677 -15.81 22.29 -6.83
N LYS A 678 -16.28 23.39 -7.44
CA LYS A 678 -15.63 24.71 -7.36
C LYS A 678 -15.43 25.23 -5.93
N ARG A 679 -16.06 24.59 -4.93
CA ARG A 679 -15.92 24.90 -3.50
C ARG A 679 -15.05 23.89 -2.75
N GLY A 680 -14.44 22.93 -3.44
CA GLY A 680 -13.59 21.90 -2.86
C GLY A 680 -14.33 20.73 -2.20
N ALA A 681 -15.65 20.64 -2.34
CA ALA A 681 -16.43 19.51 -1.81
C ALA A 681 -16.37 18.31 -2.76
N ILE A 682 -16.44 17.09 -2.20
CA ILE A 682 -16.53 15.82 -2.92
C ILE A 682 -18.00 15.38 -2.94
N PRO A 683 -18.69 15.45 -4.09
CA PRO A 683 -20.08 15.01 -4.22
C PRO A 683 -20.23 13.48 -4.19
N GLU A 684 -19.25 12.74 -4.72
CA GLU A 684 -19.21 11.28 -4.80
C GLU A 684 -18.75 10.67 -3.45
N ASN A 685 -19.61 10.73 -2.44
CA ASN A 685 -19.28 10.32 -1.07
C ASN A 685 -20.00 9.04 -0.60
N SER A 686 -20.51 8.25 -1.52
CA SER A 686 -21.10 6.93 -1.27
C SER A 686 -20.92 6.03 -2.50
N PHE A 687 -21.09 4.72 -2.37
CA PHE A 687 -21.10 3.79 -3.51
C PHE A 687 -22.27 3.96 -4.49
N MET A 688 -23.21 4.85 -4.18
CA MET A 688 -24.24 5.28 -5.13
C MET A 688 -23.65 6.17 -6.24
N GLN A 689 -22.70 7.03 -5.90
CA GLN A 689 -22.06 7.98 -6.81
C GLN A 689 -20.65 7.53 -7.20
N TYR A 690 -19.82 7.16 -6.25
CA TYR A 690 -18.48 6.63 -6.48
C TYR A 690 -18.56 5.18 -6.97
N LYS A 691 -18.26 4.97 -8.25
CA LYS A 691 -18.40 3.67 -8.90
C LYS A 691 -17.13 2.84 -8.75
N ILE A 692 -17.28 1.62 -8.28
CA ILE A 692 -16.26 0.58 -8.32
C ILE A 692 -16.76 -0.57 -9.20
N PRO A 693 -15.86 -1.32 -9.85
CA PRO A 693 -16.26 -2.47 -10.66
C PRO A 693 -17.01 -3.52 -9.84
N THR A 694 -18.03 -4.10 -10.45
CA THR A 694 -18.75 -5.26 -9.93
C THR A 694 -18.35 -6.53 -10.68
N ARG A 695 -18.88 -7.69 -10.27
CA ARG A 695 -18.63 -8.95 -11.00
C ARG A 695 -19.16 -8.91 -12.44
N LEU A 696 -20.16 -8.09 -12.73
CA LEU A 696 -20.74 -7.95 -14.07
C LEU A 696 -19.84 -7.15 -15.02
N ASP A 697 -19.00 -6.28 -14.47
CA ASP A 697 -18.08 -5.45 -15.25
C ASP A 697 -16.77 -6.19 -15.61
N MET A 698 -16.58 -7.39 -15.05
CA MET A 698 -15.39 -8.20 -15.25
C MET A 698 -15.68 -9.37 -16.19
N GLY A 699 -14.89 -9.48 -17.25
CA GLY A 699 -14.80 -10.66 -18.08
C GLY A 699 -14.01 -11.79 -17.39
N LYS A 700 -13.35 -12.60 -18.20
CA LYS A 700 -12.48 -13.66 -17.70
C LYS A 700 -11.17 -13.07 -17.17
N ILE A 701 -10.76 -13.45 -15.96
CA ILE A 701 -9.45 -13.12 -15.40
C ILE A 701 -8.66 -14.42 -15.24
N ARG A 702 -7.43 -14.44 -15.75
CA ARG A 702 -6.52 -15.59 -15.70
C ARG A 702 -5.18 -15.14 -15.14
N VAL A 703 -4.73 -15.79 -14.09
CA VAL A 703 -3.49 -15.48 -13.39
C VAL A 703 -2.60 -16.70 -13.39
N GLU A 704 -1.38 -16.53 -13.86
CA GLU A 704 -0.31 -17.53 -13.82
C GLU A 704 0.98 -16.90 -13.28
N PHE A 705 1.92 -17.76 -12.90
CA PHE A 705 3.18 -17.35 -12.30
C PHE A 705 4.36 -17.91 -13.08
N GLU A 706 5.39 -17.07 -13.24
CA GLU A 706 6.72 -17.51 -13.64
C GLU A 706 7.65 -17.43 -12.43
N SER A 707 8.48 -18.41 -12.25
CA SER A 707 9.37 -18.48 -11.11
C SER A 707 10.75 -17.94 -11.46
N SER A 708 11.23 -17.02 -10.65
CA SER A 708 12.65 -16.70 -10.49
C SER A 708 13.04 -16.96 -9.02
N TYR A 709 14.29 -17.23 -8.74
CA TYR A 709 14.77 -17.45 -7.38
C TYR A 709 15.54 -16.22 -6.91
N GLU A 710 14.96 -15.48 -5.91
CA GLU A 710 15.62 -14.33 -5.31
C GLU A 710 16.50 -14.78 -4.13
N PRO A 711 17.84 -14.76 -4.27
CA PRO A 711 18.71 -15.33 -3.23
C PRO A 711 18.66 -14.59 -1.88
N THR A 712 18.18 -13.34 -1.87
CA THR A 712 18.06 -12.56 -0.63
C THR A 712 16.70 -12.73 0.07
N GLY A 713 15.71 -13.32 -0.62
CA GLY A 713 14.38 -13.57 -0.08
C GLY A 713 14.23 -14.92 0.64
N PRO A 714 13.21 -15.07 1.49
CA PRO A 714 12.91 -16.35 2.11
C PRO A 714 12.47 -17.35 1.04
N PHE A 715 13.09 -18.52 1.01
CA PHE A 715 12.83 -19.55 -0.01
C PHE A 715 12.92 -19.07 -1.47
N GLY A 716 13.57 -17.93 -1.72
CA GLY A 716 13.63 -17.32 -3.05
C GLY A 716 12.44 -16.44 -3.43
N ALA A 717 11.56 -16.11 -2.48
CA ALA A 717 10.39 -15.27 -2.71
C ALA A 717 10.73 -13.78 -2.80
N LYS A 718 9.94 -13.07 -3.61
CA LYS A 718 9.81 -11.60 -3.66
C LYS A 718 8.41 -11.21 -3.18
N SER A 719 8.02 -9.96 -3.37
CA SER A 719 6.67 -9.48 -3.05
C SER A 719 5.66 -9.71 -4.17
N ILE A 720 4.36 -9.55 -3.84
CA ILE A 720 3.27 -9.55 -4.83
C ILE A 720 2.20 -8.48 -4.53
N GLY A 721 2.24 -7.88 -3.33
CA GLY A 721 1.11 -7.09 -2.80
C GLY A 721 0.66 -5.92 -3.66
N GLU A 722 1.56 -5.21 -4.33
CA GLU A 722 1.26 -3.94 -5.02
C GLU A 722 1.38 -4.02 -6.54
N ILE A 723 2.29 -4.84 -7.08
CA ILE A 723 2.53 -4.90 -8.53
C ILE A 723 1.26 -5.19 -9.32
N VAL A 724 0.36 -5.95 -8.75
CA VAL A 724 -0.85 -6.51 -9.37
C VAL A 724 -1.90 -5.47 -9.80
N ILE A 725 -1.79 -4.20 -9.36
CA ILE A 725 -2.67 -3.11 -9.79
C ILE A 725 -2.11 -2.32 -10.98
N ASN A 726 -0.85 -2.52 -11.35
CA ASN A 726 -0.11 -1.58 -12.17
C ASN A 726 -0.34 -1.75 -13.69
N THR A 727 -0.69 -2.94 -14.18
CA THR A 727 -0.83 -3.20 -15.61
C THR A 727 -2.19 -2.86 -16.23
N PRO A 728 -3.35 -2.86 -15.50
CA PRO A 728 -4.64 -2.68 -16.15
C PRO A 728 -4.80 -1.34 -16.88
N SER A 729 -4.48 -0.22 -16.24
CA SER A 729 -4.68 1.11 -16.85
C SER A 729 -3.92 1.28 -18.18
N PRO A 730 -2.61 0.99 -18.28
CA PRO A 730 -1.90 1.12 -19.55
C PRO A 730 -2.28 0.02 -20.58
N ALA A 731 -2.61 -1.19 -20.15
CA ALA A 731 -3.03 -2.24 -21.08
C ALA A 731 -4.37 -1.91 -21.73
N ILE A 732 -5.34 -1.41 -20.95
CA ILE A 732 -6.65 -0.97 -21.47
C ILE A 732 -6.49 0.25 -22.38
N ALA A 733 -5.65 1.25 -22.01
CA ALA A 733 -5.35 2.39 -22.86
C ALA A 733 -4.75 1.96 -24.21
N ASN A 734 -3.83 1.01 -24.20
CA ASN A 734 -3.26 0.43 -25.42
C ASN A 734 -4.34 -0.27 -26.29
N ALA A 735 -5.25 -1.02 -25.67
CA ALA A 735 -6.35 -1.66 -26.39
C ALA A 735 -7.32 -0.63 -27.01
N ILE A 736 -7.68 0.43 -26.29
CA ILE A 736 -8.54 1.51 -26.79
C ILE A 736 -7.84 2.23 -27.95
N TYR A 737 -6.56 2.55 -27.82
CA TYR A 737 -5.78 3.14 -28.92
C TYR A 737 -5.84 2.29 -30.17
N ARG A 738 -5.63 1.01 -30.06
CA ARG A 738 -5.65 0.09 -31.21
C ARG A 738 -7.02 -0.04 -31.84
N ALA A 739 -8.09 0.10 -31.06
CA ALA A 739 -9.47 0.10 -31.56
C ALA A 739 -9.85 1.41 -32.29
N THR A 740 -9.33 2.55 -31.83
CA THR A 740 -9.81 3.89 -32.25
C THR A 740 -8.77 4.70 -33.03
N GLY A 741 -7.47 4.39 -32.90
CA GLY A 741 -6.37 5.21 -33.36
C GLY A 741 -6.10 6.45 -32.50
N LYS A 742 -6.79 6.59 -31.34
CA LYS A 742 -6.70 7.77 -30.47
C LYS A 742 -6.09 7.43 -29.10
N TYR A 743 -5.13 8.24 -28.66
CA TYR A 743 -4.49 8.07 -27.35
C TYR A 743 -5.22 8.85 -26.28
N LEU A 744 -5.76 8.14 -25.29
CA LEU A 744 -6.32 8.73 -24.09
C LEU A 744 -5.21 8.97 -23.07
N LYS A 745 -5.13 10.19 -22.55
CA LYS A 745 -4.09 10.64 -21.62
C LYS A 745 -4.61 10.87 -20.20
N ASP A 746 -5.93 10.78 -20.01
CA ASP A 746 -6.61 11.08 -18.75
C ASP A 746 -7.35 9.85 -18.21
N LEU A 747 -7.04 9.44 -16.97
CA LEU A 747 -7.82 8.46 -16.23
C LEU A 747 -8.92 9.14 -15.38
N PRO A 748 -10.06 8.44 -15.14
CA PRO A 748 -10.50 7.23 -15.81
C PRO A 748 -10.88 7.51 -17.28
N MET A 749 -10.75 6.50 -18.14
CA MET A 749 -11.14 6.53 -19.56
C MET A 749 -12.64 6.25 -19.68
N THR A 750 -13.45 7.24 -19.29
CA THR A 750 -14.90 7.11 -19.30
C THR A 750 -15.45 7.07 -20.74
N PRO A 751 -16.65 6.52 -20.95
CA PRO A 751 -17.33 6.54 -22.25
C PRO A 751 -17.36 7.93 -22.89
N GLU A 752 -17.65 8.97 -22.12
CA GLU A 752 -17.65 10.36 -22.58
C GLU A 752 -16.28 10.80 -23.14
N LYS A 753 -15.18 10.51 -22.43
CA LYS A 753 -13.82 10.87 -22.89
C LYS A 753 -13.42 10.07 -24.14
N ILE A 754 -13.87 8.83 -24.26
CA ILE A 754 -13.62 7.99 -25.43
C ILE A 754 -14.35 8.57 -26.65
N LEU A 755 -15.63 8.92 -26.53
CA LEU A 755 -16.41 9.56 -27.60
C LEU A 755 -15.78 10.88 -28.04
N MET A 756 -15.44 11.76 -27.10
CA MET A 756 -14.78 13.04 -27.41
C MET A 756 -13.48 12.82 -28.20
N ALA A 757 -12.66 11.84 -27.80
CA ALA A 757 -11.41 11.55 -28.52
C ALA A 757 -11.64 10.95 -29.91
N ILE A 758 -12.72 10.22 -30.14
CA ILE A 758 -13.06 9.66 -31.47
C ILE A 758 -13.53 10.76 -32.40
N ASP A 759 -14.29 11.74 -31.88
CA ASP A 759 -14.86 12.84 -32.68
C ASP A 759 -13.82 13.93 -33.05
N GLU A 760 -12.71 14.04 -32.28
CA GLU A 760 -11.56 14.88 -32.62
C GLU A 760 -10.72 14.27 -33.77
#